data_dc63a7148c8165ecb713799492298434
#
_entry.id   dc63a7148c8165ecb713799492298434
#
_cell.length_a   1.000
_cell.length_b   1.000
_cell.length_c   1.000
_cell.angle_alpha   90.00
_cell.angle_beta   90.00
_cell.angle_gamma   90.00
#
_symmetry.space_group_name_H-M   'P 1'
#
loop_
_entity.id
_entity.type
_entity.pdbx_description
1 polymer ?
#
loop_
_entity_poly.entity_id
_entity_poly.type
_entity_poly.pdbx_seq_one_letter_code
_entity_poly.pdbx_strand_id
1 'polypeptide(L)'
;MRIHAWVAVLLTFVSFASAEEFDLIIRHGRVVDGSGNPSFAADVAVRAGHIVRIGRVDGTAKTEIDATGLIVAPGFIDVHTHADEVADQPLAENFLRMGVTSIVVGNCGGSALDVGKFYRDVERNQVSINVTTLIGHNTVREAAMGGSFDRPPTAGEMAKMKAIVDRAMQDGAVGLSTGLIYLPGTFATTDEIVELAKAVTPYGGIYASHMRHEDTRIYAALDEVFRVAREAHLRAEVSHLKLSGERAWGQADKVLAYIEAARASGLDITEDQYAYTASSTTMRQLIPDDAFDGGHEHFLAVLADPVKKADLVARMKKNIMTRGRQDYAYAVVASFRHDSSINGMNILEAAKKLKGSDSLDAQIEVILDLEKNGSAQGVFHGMNEEDLQKFMRHPNTMIASDSGLREFGKDVPHPRGYGNNARVLGHYVRDLKVLRLEDAIRKMTSLPAATFHFAQRGELREGNWADIAVFDSEKIGDPATYADPHHYAVGLPYVLVNGVPVIANGEHTGAKPGMACRANGSGLAALLETFVTQPRFAGAIWSVQVRSLDSGRILFAHEADRRMSPASNSKLYTGALALDLLGGDYRIRTPLRSTARPNAGGVLAGDLIIAGRGDPSWDHRTGKKDFWSTFEPFVAALQKAGVKRITGDLVADATWLRQPPAGASWTADDMDYDYGAEISAVTLADNYVDLRITPAAAAGQPCAVEVLQPGSGLVVDNRTVTGPTGSAREIRVQRLPGEDTVHLTGTLPLGGQVEETEAPVPRPAQWFAIALREALQKAGIAVDGRARSVRWPDAPATGEVLLGEVTSAPLRDLVARFMLPSQNLETDLIFSHVGEQRRTAATPVWLQSDELAVTALKEFMTRVGVPAGAVLFDEGSGLSRNNLTTAEATTDLLAYMAKHREAAAFYASLPTAGVDGSLKKRMVGTAAENNVHAKTGTLRWANSLSGYVTTAGGEKLAFSFMLNRHVAPADRKTIAELDELAVMLAHYGQP
;
A
#
# COMPACT_ATOMS: atom_id res chain seq x y z
N MET A 1 -15.54 -29.85 -71.52
CA MET A 1 -15.46 -28.41 -71.30
C MET A 1 -16.66 -27.91 -70.53
N ARG A 2 -16.56 -27.77 -69.21
CA ARG A 2 -17.54 -27.02 -68.35
C ARG A 2 -16.74 -26.25 -67.32
N ILE A 3 -16.71 -24.93 -67.50
CA ILE A 3 -16.04 -23.94 -66.66
C ILE A 3 -17.00 -23.67 -65.51
N HIS A 4 -16.53 -23.89 -64.24
CA HIS A 4 -17.25 -23.47 -63.08
C HIS A 4 -16.65 -22.14 -62.60
N ALA A 5 -17.43 -21.06 -62.69
CA ALA A 5 -17.10 -19.76 -62.17
C ALA A 5 -17.33 -19.78 -60.59
N TRP A 6 -16.30 -19.48 -59.82
CA TRP A 6 -16.39 -19.15 -58.41
C TRP A 6 -16.62 -17.66 -58.21
N VAL A 7 -17.78 -17.33 -57.68
CA VAL A 7 -18.08 -15.96 -57.24
C VAL A 7 -17.58 -15.83 -55.80
N ALA A 8 -16.49 -15.08 -55.58
CA ALA A 8 -16.04 -14.70 -54.26
C ALA A 8 -16.87 -13.52 -53.77
N VAL A 9 -17.71 -13.70 -52.75
CA VAL A 9 -18.39 -12.66 -52.02
C VAL A 9 -17.44 -12.12 -50.99
N LEU A 10 -16.90 -10.90 -51.23
CA LEU A 10 -16.16 -10.09 -50.28
C LEU A 10 -17.16 -9.53 -49.28
N LEU A 11 -17.27 -10.14 -48.10
CA LEU A 11 -17.93 -9.52 -46.94
C LEU A 11 -16.96 -8.50 -46.31
N THR A 12 -17.15 -7.24 -46.64
CA THR A 12 -16.55 -6.11 -45.92
C THR A 12 -17.19 -6.03 -44.55
N PHE A 13 -16.51 -6.52 -43.53
CA PHE A 13 -16.83 -6.18 -42.15
C PHE A 13 -16.50 -4.69 -41.92
N VAL A 14 -17.51 -3.85 -41.98
CA VAL A 14 -17.44 -2.51 -41.44
C VAL A 14 -17.55 -2.67 -39.92
N SER A 15 -16.40 -2.71 -39.23
CA SER A 15 -16.38 -2.53 -37.76
C SER A 15 -16.91 -1.13 -37.48
N PHE A 16 -18.16 -1.02 -37.04
CA PHE A 16 -18.59 0.17 -36.30
C PHE A 16 -17.78 0.19 -35.01
N ALA A 17 -16.70 0.97 -35.00
CA ALA A 17 -16.11 1.40 -33.74
C ALA A 17 -17.21 2.14 -33.00
N SER A 18 -17.71 1.59 -31.90
CA SER A 18 -18.57 2.32 -30.96
C SER A 18 -17.81 3.58 -30.59
N ALA A 19 -18.42 4.75 -30.81
CA ALA A 19 -17.84 6.01 -30.39
C ALA A 19 -17.56 5.90 -28.88
N GLU A 20 -16.33 6.21 -28.47
CA GLU A 20 -15.94 6.14 -27.07
C GLU A 20 -16.74 7.18 -26.28
N GLU A 21 -17.40 6.77 -25.21
CA GLU A 21 -18.22 7.66 -24.37
C GLU A 21 -17.40 8.11 -23.14
N PHE A 22 -17.35 9.43 -22.91
CA PHE A 22 -16.66 10.04 -21.77
C PHE A 22 -17.69 10.68 -20.81
N ASP A 23 -17.27 10.92 -19.58
CA ASP A 23 -18.12 11.67 -18.64
C ASP A 23 -18.10 13.16 -18.97
N LEU A 24 -16.91 13.69 -19.32
CA LEU A 24 -16.75 15.09 -19.72
C LEU A 24 -15.63 15.23 -20.76
N ILE A 25 -15.80 16.15 -21.72
CA ILE A 25 -14.75 16.58 -22.65
C ILE A 25 -14.65 18.10 -22.61
N ILE A 26 -13.43 18.63 -22.47
CA ILE A 26 -13.10 20.04 -22.70
C ILE A 26 -12.52 20.14 -24.10
N ARG A 27 -13.21 20.88 -25.00
CA ARG A 27 -12.90 21.04 -26.42
C ARG A 27 -12.11 22.30 -26.68
N HIS A 28 -11.24 22.28 -27.67
CA HIS A 28 -10.58 23.43 -28.32
C HIS A 28 -9.76 24.29 -27.36
N GLY A 29 -9.29 23.72 -26.23
CA GLY A 29 -8.55 24.47 -25.22
C GLY A 29 -7.09 24.72 -25.61
N ARG A 30 -6.53 25.80 -25.09
CA ARG A 30 -5.09 25.98 -25.02
C ARG A 30 -4.57 25.41 -23.71
N VAL A 31 -3.98 24.21 -23.76
CA VAL A 31 -3.53 23.48 -22.59
C VAL A 31 -2.18 24.02 -22.10
N VAL A 32 -2.13 24.35 -20.80
CA VAL A 32 -0.90 24.60 -20.02
C VAL A 32 -0.82 23.50 -18.98
N ASP A 33 0.00 22.48 -19.20
CA ASP A 33 -0.07 21.19 -18.50
C ASP A 33 0.42 21.19 -17.06
N GLY A 34 0.96 22.30 -16.58
CA GLY A 34 1.51 22.43 -15.22
C GLY A 34 3.02 22.12 -15.11
N SER A 35 3.64 21.54 -16.12
CA SER A 35 5.07 21.19 -16.12
C SER A 35 6.02 22.39 -16.25
N GLY A 36 5.52 23.55 -16.68
CA GLY A 36 6.31 24.72 -17.07
C GLY A 36 6.73 24.71 -18.55
N ASN A 37 6.34 23.71 -19.32
CA ASN A 37 6.55 23.62 -20.76
C ASN A 37 5.59 24.57 -21.52
N PRO A 38 5.91 24.91 -22.78
CA PRO A 38 5.04 25.72 -23.58
C PRO A 38 3.64 25.14 -23.80
N SER A 39 2.63 26.01 -23.81
CA SER A 39 1.24 25.62 -24.03
C SER A 39 1.00 25.06 -25.44
N PHE A 40 -0.01 24.21 -25.60
CA PHE A 40 -0.41 23.60 -26.86
C PHE A 40 -1.94 23.50 -27.00
N ALA A 41 -2.46 23.37 -28.23
CA ALA A 41 -3.89 23.17 -28.45
C ALA A 41 -4.28 21.72 -28.33
N ALA A 42 -5.27 21.40 -27.49
CA ALA A 42 -5.79 20.04 -27.31
C ALA A 42 -7.19 20.04 -26.68
N ASP A 43 -7.89 18.91 -26.86
CA ASP A 43 -9.03 18.53 -26.06
C ASP A 43 -8.53 17.75 -24.82
N VAL A 44 -9.34 17.75 -23.74
CA VAL A 44 -9.11 16.96 -22.53
C VAL A 44 -10.34 16.13 -22.23
N ALA A 45 -10.22 14.80 -22.24
CA ALA A 45 -11.32 13.89 -21.93
C ALA A 45 -11.18 13.29 -20.54
N VAL A 46 -12.31 13.21 -19.84
CA VAL A 46 -12.42 12.76 -18.45
C VAL A 46 -13.37 11.56 -18.37
N ARG A 47 -12.97 10.53 -17.60
CA ARG A 47 -13.81 9.38 -17.26
C ARG A 47 -13.51 8.95 -15.83
N ALA A 48 -14.58 8.69 -15.05
CA ALA A 48 -14.50 8.28 -13.66
C ALA A 48 -13.57 9.17 -12.80
N GLY A 49 -13.61 10.48 -13.03
CA GLY A 49 -12.82 11.46 -12.29
C GLY A 49 -11.37 11.63 -12.75
N HIS A 50 -10.90 10.82 -13.71
CA HIS A 50 -9.52 10.87 -14.21
C HIS A 50 -9.44 11.41 -15.63
N ILE A 51 -8.32 12.07 -15.94
CA ILE A 51 -7.96 12.43 -17.31
C ILE A 51 -7.57 11.16 -18.05
N VAL A 52 -8.33 10.81 -19.10
CA VAL A 52 -8.07 9.57 -19.87
C VAL A 52 -7.47 9.84 -21.25
N ARG A 53 -7.56 11.09 -21.76
CA ARG A 53 -6.92 11.50 -23.00
C ARG A 53 -6.67 12.99 -23.06
N ILE A 54 -5.51 13.38 -23.59
CA ILE A 54 -5.15 14.75 -23.95
C ILE A 54 -4.68 14.75 -25.40
N GLY A 55 -5.27 15.60 -26.23
CA GLY A 55 -4.98 15.66 -27.66
C GLY A 55 -6.26 15.78 -28.47
N ARG A 56 -6.29 15.19 -29.67
CA ARG A 56 -7.54 15.09 -30.43
C ARG A 56 -8.40 13.98 -29.84
N VAL A 57 -9.62 14.32 -29.41
CA VAL A 57 -10.60 13.39 -28.84
C VAL A 57 -11.72 13.13 -29.85
N ASP A 58 -11.73 11.93 -30.42
CA ASP A 58 -12.80 11.45 -31.30
C ASP A 58 -13.80 10.64 -30.44
N GLY A 59 -14.88 11.28 -29.99
CA GLY A 59 -15.90 10.67 -29.14
C GLY A 59 -16.92 11.68 -28.65
N THR A 60 -17.90 11.23 -27.88
CA THR A 60 -18.95 12.05 -27.25
C THR A 60 -18.83 11.98 -25.73
N ALA A 61 -19.36 12.97 -25.05
CA ALA A 61 -19.43 12.98 -23.60
C ALA A 61 -20.82 13.36 -23.10
N LYS A 62 -21.11 13.01 -21.85
CA LYS A 62 -22.34 13.49 -21.16
C LYS A 62 -22.35 15.01 -21.00
N THR A 63 -21.14 15.59 -20.79
CA THR A 63 -20.95 17.04 -20.68
C THR A 63 -19.81 17.46 -21.61
N GLU A 64 -20.02 18.50 -22.43
CA GLU A 64 -18.93 19.09 -23.21
C GLU A 64 -18.80 20.59 -22.84
N ILE A 65 -17.52 21.00 -22.64
CA ILE A 65 -17.15 22.38 -22.35
C ILE A 65 -16.36 22.89 -23.57
N ASP A 66 -16.85 23.94 -24.22
CA ASP A 66 -16.08 24.63 -25.28
C ASP A 66 -15.13 25.66 -24.66
N ALA A 67 -13.83 25.35 -24.75
CA ALA A 67 -12.74 26.17 -24.21
C ALA A 67 -12.04 26.97 -25.32
N THR A 68 -12.75 27.27 -26.44
CA THR A 68 -12.21 28.10 -27.51
C THR A 68 -11.75 29.45 -26.99
N GLY A 69 -10.47 29.78 -27.15
CA GLY A 69 -9.86 31.03 -26.64
C GLY A 69 -9.52 31.04 -25.16
N LEU A 70 -9.76 29.92 -24.45
CA LEU A 70 -9.49 29.80 -23.02
C LEU A 70 -8.22 28.95 -22.77
N ILE A 71 -7.62 29.18 -21.62
CA ILE A 71 -6.56 28.35 -21.06
C ILE A 71 -7.19 27.19 -20.27
N VAL A 72 -6.68 25.98 -20.50
CA VAL A 72 -6.99 24.79 -19.70
C VAL A 72 -5.74 24.41 -18.92
N ALA A 73 -5.78 24.53 -17.61
CA ALA A 73 -4.67 24.28 -16.70
C ALA A 73 -5.06 23.27 -15.61
N PRO A 74 -4.11 22.63 -14.92
CA PRO A 74 -4.43 21.90 -13.70
C PRO A 74 -5.08 22.84 -12.69
N GLY A 75 -6.00 22.32 -11.89
CA GLY A 75 -6.54 23.04 -10.74
C GLY A 75 -5.43 23.42 -9.76
N PHE A 76 -5.52 24.62 -9.21
CA PHE A 76 -4.46 25.16 -8.36
C PHE A 76 -4.45 24.46 -7.00
N ILE A 77 -3.25 24.30 -6.44
CA ILE A 77 -2.99 23.71 -5.12
C ILE A 77 -2.49 24.84 -4.22
N ASP A 78 -3.25 25.21 -3.21
CA ASP A 78 -2.89 26.21 -2.22
C ASP A 78 -2.27 25.51 -1.01
N VAL A 79 -0.95 25.64 -0.86
CA VAL A 79 -0.18 24.93 0.17
C VAL A 79 -0.23 25.60 1.54
N HIS A 80 -0.74 26.84 1.60
CA HIS A 80 -0.76 27.60 2.82
C HIS A 80 -2.14 28.19 3.07
N THR A 81 -2.95 27.45 3.83
CA THR A 81 -4.30 27.90 4.18
C THR A 81 -4.61 27.71 5.67
N HIS A 82 -5.57 28.50 6.14
CA HIS A 82 -6.16 28.45 7.48
C HIS A 82 -7.65 28.09 7.34
N ALA A 83 -7.94 27.00 6.65
CA ALA A 83 -9.28 26.52 6.33
C ALA A 83 -9.62 25.23 7.08
N ASP A 84 -9.17 25.11 8.33
CA ASP A 84 -9.34 23.91 9.18
C ASP A 84 -10.82 23.58 9.43
N GLU A 85 -11.73 24.57 9.31
CA GLU A 85 -13.20 24.39 9.42
C GLU A 85 -13.87 24.00 8.10
N VAL A 86 -13.14 23.52 7.10
CA VAL A 86 -13.69 23.19 5.77
C VAL A 86 -14.79 22.12 5.81
N ALA A 87 -14.78 21.23 6.81
CA ALA A 87 -15.86 20.27 7.03
C ALA A 87 -17.18 20.94 7.45
N ASP A 88 -17.12 22.11 8.10
CA ASP A 88 -18.27 22.90 8.56
C ASP A 88 -18.71 23.93 7.51
N GLN A 89 -17.80 24.35 6.61
CA GLN A 89 -18.05 25.24 5.48
C GLN A 89 -17.71 24.56 4.16
N PRO A 90 -18.46 23.52 3.76
CA PRO A 90 -18.03 22.53 2.77
C PRO A 90 -17.95 23.04 1.33
N LEU A 91 -18.51 24.19 1.01
CA LEU A 91 -18.47 24.75 -0.35
C LEU A 91 -17.11 25.40 -0.68
N ALA A 92 -16.39 25.92 0.30
CA ALA A 92 -15.05 26.56 0.12
C ALA A 92 -15.01 27.53 -1.09
N GLU A 93 -16.08 28.30 -1.28
CA GLU A 93 -16.37 29.05 -2.52
C GLU A 93 -15.29 30.07 -2.86
N ASN A 94 -14.74 30.75 -1.84
CA ASN A 94 -13.68 31.73 -2.05
C ASN A 94 -12.41 31.15 -2.67
N PHE A 95 -12.05 29.89 -2.36
CA PHE A 95 -10.91 29.18 -2.96
C PHE A 95 -11.23 28.72 -4.38
N LEU A 96 -12.40 28.09 -4.58
CA LEU A 96 -12.79 27.55 -5.88
C LEU A 96 -12.92 28.64 -6.95
N ARG A 97 -13.44 29.81 -6.59
CA ARG A 97 -13.57 30.95 -7.52
C ARG A 97 -12.21 31.58 -7.90
N MET A 98 -11.11 31.26 -7.17
CA MET A 98 -9.73 31.59 -7.58
C MET A 98 -9.08 30.50 -8.44
N GLY A 99 -9.77 29.37 -8.71
CA GLY A 99 -9.22 28.22 -9.41
C GLY A 99 -8.51 27.19 -8.53
N VAL A 100 -8.57 27.36 -7.21
CA VAL A 100 -7.97 26.42 -6.25
C VAL A 100 -8.86 25.19 -6.09
N THR A 101 -8.33 24.01 -6.35
CA THR A 101 -9.02 22.71 -6.27
C THR A 101 -8.54 21.83 -5.12
N SER A 102 -7.40 22.20 -4.54
CA SER A 102 -6.80 21.47 -3.41
C SER A 102 -6.16 22.44 -2.42
N ILE A 103 -6.33 22.17 -1.12
CA ILE A 103 -5.79 23.01 -0.05
C ILE A 103 -4.99 22.18 0.97
N VAL A 104 -3.96 22.79 1.55
CA VAL A 104 -3.22 22.29 2.72
C VAL A 104 -3.62 23.12 3.91
N VAL A 105 -4.21 22.51 4.92
CA VAL A 105 -4.55 23.14 6.20
C VAL A 105 -3.58 22.75 7.31
N GLY A 106 -3.76 23.24 8.52
CA GLY A 106 -2.86 22.93 9.62
C GLY A 106 -1.54 23.71 9.57
N ASN A 107 -1.51 24.85 8.90
CA ASN A 107 -0.32 25.73 8.77
C ASN A 107 -0.04 26.56 10.04
N CYS A 108 1.14 27.16 10.08
CA CYS A 108 1.58 28.08 11.14
C CYS A 108 1.45 27.50 12.56
N GLY A 109 1.62 26.21 12.74
CA GLY A 109 1.59 25.54 14.04
C GLY A 109 0.19 25.27 14.61
N GLY A 110 -0.88 25.75 13.96
CA GLY A 110 -2.27 25.48 14.34
C GLY A 110 -2.88 24.38 13.49
N SER A 111 -3.54 23.39 14.08
CA SER A 111 -4.20 22.31 13.33
C SER A 111 -5.28 21.62 14.16
N ALA A 112 -6.05 20.72 13.54
CA ALA A 112 -6.80 19.73 14.29
C ALA A 112 -5.84 18.82 15.06
N LEU A 113 -6.11 18.57 16.35
CA LEU A 113 -5.29 17.68 17.18
C LEU A 113 -5.49 16.20 16.77
N ASP A 114 -6.71 15.80 16.46
CA ASP A 114 -7.08 14.46 15.94
C ASP A 114 -7.24 14.55 14.42
N VAL A 115 -6.14 14.30 13.70
CA VAL A 115 -6.09 14.33 12.23
C VAL A 115 -7.01 13.25 11.64
N GLY A 116 -7.09 12.08 12.26
CA GLY A 116 -7.99 11.01 11.81
C GLY A 116 -9.46 11.42 11.87
N LYS A 117 -9.87 12.11 12.97
CA LYS A 117 -11.22 12.66 13.08
C LYS A 117 -11.46 13.76 12.04
N PHE A 118 -10.50 14.66 11.84
CA PHE A 118 -10.60 15.72 10.84
C PHE A 118 -10.91 15.13 9.45
N TYR A 119 -10.16 14.15 9.00
CA TYR A 119 -10.41 13.52 7.70
C TYR A 119 -11.76 12.79 7.64
N ARG A 120 -12.17 12.09 8.71
CA ARG A 120 -13.51 11.49 8.78
C ARG A 120 -14.63 12.53 8.69
N ASP A 121 -14.45 13.69 9.30
CA ASP A 121 -15.45 14.79 9.22
C ASP A 121 -15.52 15.36 7.80
N VAL A 122 -14.38 15.56 7.13
CA VAL A 122 -14.33 15.96 5.70
C VAL A 122 -15.06 14.94 4.81
N GLU A 123 -14.81 13.66 4.99
CA GLU A 123 -15.45 12.58 4.21
C GLU A 123 -16.97 12.48 4.48
N ARG A 124 -17.37 12.59 5.74
CA ARG A 124 -18.78 12.51 6.15
C ARG A 124 -19.59 13.69 5.64
N ASN A 125 -19.06 14.91 5.74
CA ASN A 125 -19.78 16.14 5.40
C ASN A 125 -19.74 16.43 3.91
N GLN A 126 -18.86 15.74 3.17
CA GLN A 126 -18.60 15.95 1.74
C GLN A 126 -18.27 17.41 1.42
N VAL A 127 -17.12 17.67 0.86
CA VAL A 127 -16.61 19.01 0.57
C VAL A 127 -16.47 19.25 -0.93
N SER A 128 -16.47 20.50 -1.37
CA SER A 128 -16.30 20.84 -2.78
C SER A 128 -14.84 20.87 -3.25
N ILE A 129 -13.88 20.87 -2.32
CA ILE A 129 -12.45 21.03 -2.56
C ILE A 129 -11.67 19.86 -1.96
N ASN A 130 -10.53 19.46 -2.57
CA ASN A 130 -9.63 18.46 -1.99
C ASN A 130 -8.86 19.04 -0.81
N VAL A 131 -8.64 18.25 0.23
CA VAL A 131 -8.06 18.74 1.49
C VAL A 131 -6.99 17.79 2.00
N THR A 132 -5.83 18.33 2.38
CA THR A 132 -4.84 17.65 3.21
C THR A 132 -4.45 18.54 4.40
N THR A 133 -3.80 17.95 5.42
CA THR A 133 -3.42 18.70 6.64
C THR A 133 -2.01 18.40 7.10
N LEU A 134 -1.37 19.42 7.70
CA LEU A 134 -0.20 19.28 8.55
C LEU A 134 -0.65 19.07 10.00
N ILE A 135 0.21 18.51 10.85
CA ILE A 135 0.06 18.57 12.31
C ILE A 135 0.78 19.80 12.83
N GLY A 136 0.07 20.65 13.56
CA GLY A 136 0.60 21.90 14.07
C GLY A 136 1.36 21.75 15.39
N HIS A 137 2.61 22.23 15.45
CA HIS A 137 3.45 22.20 16.63
C HIS A 137 2.80 22.92 17.84
N ASN A 138 2.17 24.08 17.62
CA ASN A 138 1.54 24.85 18.70
C ASN A 138 0.39 24.08 19.34
N THR A 139 -0.45 23.42 18.51
CA THR A 139 -1.52 22.53 18.94
C THR A 139 -0.97 21.34 19.76
N VAL A 140 0.09 20.71 19.25
CA VAL A 140 0.75 19.57 19.92
C VAL A 140 1.34 19.99 21.26
N ARG A 141 2.04 21.11 21.29
CA ARG A 141 2.69 21.65 22.49
C ARG A 141 1.68 22.01 23.58
N GLU A 142 0.62 22.71 23.20
CA GLU A 142 -0.46 23.07 24.12
C GLU A 142 -1.15 21.84 24.72
N ALA A 143 -1.50 20.86 23.89
CA ALA A 143 -2.14 19.62 24.31
C ALA A 143 -1.25 18.76 25.24
N ALA A 144 0.06 18.71 24.99
CA ALA A 144 0.98 17.91 25.79
C ALA A 144 1.35 18.55 27.13
N MET A 145 1.52 19.90 27.14
CA MET A 145 1.94 20.66 28.30
C MET A 145 0.75 21.17 29.15
N GLY A 146 -0.47 21.18 28.59
CA GLY A 146 -1.67 21.67 29.25
C GLY A 146 -1.80 23.21 29.30
N GLY A 147 -1.12 23.90 28.37
CA GLY A 147 -1.18 25.36 28.26
C GLY A 147 0.06 25.96 27.58
N SER A 148 0.10 27.33 27.60
CA SER A 148 1.17 28.09 26.97
C SER A 148 2.17 28.56 28.05
N PHE A 149 3.35 27.94 28.09
CA PHE A 149 4.38 28.21 29.11
C PHE A 149 5.71 28.54 28.47
N ASP A 150 6.39 29.58 28.98
CA ASP A 150 7.76 29.99 28.62
C ASP A 150 8.79 29.09 29.32
N ARG A 151 8.81 27.81 28.98
CA ARG A 151 9.77 26.84 29.43
C ARG A 151 9.90 25.69 28.44
N PRO A 152 11.03 24.98 28.41
CA PRO A 152 11.11 23.73 27.64
C PRO A 152 10.13 22.65 28.18
N PRO A 153 9.69 21.72 27.33
CA PRO A 153 8.92 20.56 27.78
C PRO A 153 9.78 19.61 28.63
N THR A 154 9.19 19.00 29.64
CA THR A 154 9.81 17.88 30.36
C THR A 154 9.95 16.67 29.44
N ALA A 155 10.77 15.67 29.81
CA ALA A 155 10.92 14.44 29.04
C ALA A 155 9.57 13.71 28.82
N GLY A 156 8.67 13.74 29.80
CA GLY A 156 7.33 13.17 29.69
C GLY A 156 6.42 13.94 28.74
N GLU A 157 6.48 15.28 28.77
CA GLU A 157 5.73 16.13 27.84
C GLU A 157 6.25 15.96 26.41
N MET A 158 7.57 15.91 26.22
CA MET A 158 8.18 15.64 24.90
C MET A 158 7.76 14.27 24.34
N ALA A 159 7.72 13.23 25.18
CA ALA A 159 7.24 11.92 24.76
C ALA A 159 5.77 11.96 24.32
N LYS A 160 4.91 12.69 25.00
CA LYS A 160 3.51 12.93 24.58
C LYS A 160 3.42 13.68 23.26
N MET A 161 4.22 14.75 23.08
CA MET A 161 4.27 15.50 21.83
C MET A 161 4.65 14.60 20.65
N LYS A 162 5.71 13.79 20.81
CA LYS A 162 6.14 12.82 19.78
C LYS A 162 5.03 11.81 19.45
N ALA A 163 4.32 11.29 20.45
CA ALA A 163 3.22 10.35 20.23
C ALA A 163 2.05 10.99 19.47
N ILE A 164 1.73 12.27 19.74
CA ILE A 164 0.70 13.01 19.00
C ILE A 164 1.11 13.19 17.54
N VAL A 165 2.37 13.60 17.28
CA VAL A 165 2.91 13.77 15.91
C VAL A 165 2.89 12.42 15.17
N ASP A 166 3.40 11.37 15.80
CA ASP A 166 3.43 10.02 15.21
C ASP A 166 2.01 9.55 14.83
N ARG A 167 1.05 9.73 15.74
CA ARG A 167 -0.37 9.41 15.46
C ARG A 167 -0.93 10.23 14.29
N ALA A 168 -0.67 11.54 14.26
CA ALA A 168 -1.15 12.39 13.17
C ALA A 168 -0.58 11.98 11.81
N MET A 169 0.70 11.60 11.77
CA MET A 169 1.33 11.09 10.56
C MET A 169 0.72 9.74 10.13
N GLN A 170 0.44 8.84 11.05
CA GLN A 170 -0.28 7.59 10.78
C GLN A 170 -1.69 7.84 10.23
N ASP A 171 -2.37 8.87 10.71
CA ASP A 171 -3.71 9.24 10.27
C ASP A 171 -3.73 9.96 8.90
N GLY A 172 -2.58 10.36 8.37
CA GLY A 172 -2.45 10.93 7.03
C GLY A 172 -2.04 12.38 6.92
N ALA A 173 -1.50 12.97 7.98
CA ALA A 173 -0.87 14.29 7.87
C ALA A 173 0.30 14.27 6.88
N VAL A 174 0.49 15.37 6.13
CA VAL A 174 1.60 15.50 5.18
C VAL A 174 2.91 15.96 5.81
N GLY A 175 2.88 16.34 7.08
CA GLY A 175 4.06 16.82 7.80
C GLY A 175 3.75 17.61 9.07
N LEU A 176 4.76 18.28 9.61
CA LEU A 176 4.70 19.13 10.80
C LEU A 176 4.76 20.60 10.39
N SER A 177 3.89 21.44 10.94
CA SER A 177 4.00 22.89 10.81
C SER A 177 4.41 23.56 12.12
N THR A 178 5.11 24.70 12.02
CA THR A 178 5.39 25.59 13.14
C THR A 178 4.94 27.02 12.88
N GLY A 179 4.51 27.70 13.93
CA GLY A 179 4.26 29.13 13.90
C GLY A 179 5.04 29.80 15.04
N LEU A 180 6.31 30.13 14.77
CA LEU A 180 7.27 30.51 15.83
C LEU A 180 7.15 31.97 16.30
N ILE A 181 6.23 32.72 15.72
CA ILE A 181 5.79 34.02 16.24
C ILE A 181 4.49 33.92 17.06
N TYR A 182 3.85 32.76 17.08
CA TYR A 182 2.58 32.52 17.76
C TYR A 182 2.78 31.71 19.04
N LEU A 183 1.95 32.01 20.06
CA LEU A 183 1.87 31.22 21.29
C LEU A 183 1.25 29.86 21.03
N PRO A 184 1.74 28.76 21.65
CA PRO A 184 2.93 28.67 22.50
C PRO A 184 4.25 28.43 21.72
N GLY A 185 4.24 28.44 20.38
CA GLY A 185 5.42 28.17 19.53
C GLY A 185 6.58 29.13 19.73
N THR A 186 6.30 30.40 20.07
CA THR A 186 7.33 31.40 20.35
C THR A 186 8.26 30.99 21.49
N PHE A 187 7.80 30.21 22.45
CA PHE A 187 8.53 29.68 23.60
C PHE A 187 9.35 28.41 23.30
N ALA A 188 9.19 27.82 22.12
CA ALA A 188 9.89 26.63 21.75
C ALA A 188 11.36 26.88 21.41
N THR A 189 12.24 25.96 21.80
CA THR A 189 13.63 25.94 21.35
C THR A 189 13.76 25.20 20.01
N THR A 190 14.82 25.51 19.27
CA THR A 190 15.12 24.78 18.02
C THR A 190 15.31 23.27 18.26
N ASP A 191 15.89 22.88 19.41
CA ASP A 191 16.07 21.47 19.78
C ASP A 191 14.72 20.74 19.95
N GLU A 192 13.73 21.38 20.54
CA GLU A 192 12.36 20.87 20.65
C GLU A 192 11.77 20.58 19.26
N ILE A 193 11.91 21.52 18.33
CA ILE A 193 11.39 21.40 16.97
C ILE A 193 12.10 20.27 16.21
N VAL A 194 13.44 20.19 16.31
CA VAL A 194 14.24 19.11 15.70
C VAL A 194 13.77 17.73 16.18
N GLU A 195 13.55 17.58 17.49
CA GLU A 195 13.10 16.31 18.06
C GLU A 195 11.70 15.89 17.60
N LEU A 196 10.80 16.83 17.33
CA LEU A 196 9.48 16.54 16.78
C LEU A 196 9.55 16.28 15.27
N ALA A 197 10.38 17.02 14.55
CA ALA A 197 10.59 16.79 13.11
C ALA A 197 11.16 15.39 12.83
N LYS A 198 12.01 14.85 13.70
CA LYS A 198 12.50 13.47 13.62
C LYS A 198 11.37 12.43 13.71
N ALA A 199 10.26 12.73 14.38
CA ALA A 199 9.09 11.84 14.38
C ALA A 199 8.33 11.84 13.04
N VAL A 200 8.49 12.88 12.22
CA VAL A 200 7.88 12.99 10.88
C VAL A 200 8.69 12.26 9.81
N THR A 201 10.01 12.18 9.98
CA THR A 201 10.95 11.61 9.00
C THR A 201 10.62 10.18 8.54
N PRO A 202 10.22 9.23 9.43
CA PRO A 202 9.87 7.87 9.01
C PRO A 202 8.70 7.80 8.01
N TYR A 203 7.89 8.84 7.97
CA TYR A 203 6.72 8.95 7.08
C TYR A 203 7.00 9.69 5.77
N GLY A 204 8.23 10.16 5.57
CA GLY A 204 8.58 11.00 4.42
C GLY A 204 7.85 12.35 4.40
N GLY A 205 7.33 12.80 5.54
CA GLY A 205 6.61 14.07 5.64
C GLY A 205 7.53 15.29 5.56
N ILE A 206 6.94 16.48 5.51
CA ILE A 206 7.66 17.77 5.40
C ILE A 206 7.60 18.56 6.70
N TYR A 207 8.47 19.57 6.79
CA TYR A 207 8.45 20.61 7.83
C TYR A 207 8.12 21.95 7.20
N ALA A 208 6.97 22.55 7.53
CA ALA A 208 6.56 23.88 7.06
C ALA A 208 6.67 24.89 8.21
N SER A 209 7.28 26.05 7.98
CA SER A 209 7.58 26.98 9.04
C SER A 209 7.16 28.40 8.75
N HIS A 210 6.18 28.92 9.50
CA HIS A 210 6.12 30.34 9.80
C HIS A 210 7.30 30.66 10.73
N MET A 211 8.33 31.26 10.16
CA MET A 211 9.60 31.51 10.87
C MET A 211 9.47 32.42 12.07
N ARG A 212 10.42 32.32 12.97
CA ARG A 212 10.48 33.16 14.19
C ARG A 212 10.64 34.66 13.90
N HIS A 213 11.27 35.01 12.77
CA HIS A 213 11.51 36.40 12.37
C HIS A 213 11.43 36.55 10.85
N GLU A 214 10.78 37.60 10.39
CA GLU A 214 10.62 37.95 8.98
C GLU A 214 11.13 39.41 8.74
N ASP A 215 11.86 39.96 9.69
CA ASP A 215 12.45 41.31 9.68
C ASP A 215 13.97 41.23 9.41
N THR A 216 14.74 42.19 9.91
CA THR A 216 16.20 42.20 9.79
C THR A 216 16.92 40.98 10.39
N ARG A 217 16.22 40.14 11.14
CA ARG A 217 16.71 38.89 11.76
C ARG A 217 16.38 37.65 10.94
N ILE A 218 15.93 37.81 9.71
CA ILE A 218 15.46 36.69 8.83
C ILE A 218 16.54 35.63 8.65
N TYR A 219 17.81 35.97 8.59
CA TYR A 219 18.89 34.98 8.43
C TYR A 219 18.99 34.03 9.61
N ALA A 220 18.82 34.50 10.84
CA ALA A 220 18.80 33.63 12.02
C ALA A 220 17.57 32.67 12.01
N ALA A 221 16.43 33.17 11.52
CA ALA A 221 15.24 32.34 11.36
C ALA A 221 15.37 31.28 10.24
N LEU A 222 16.04 31.61 9.14
CA LEU A 222 16.38 30.66 8.09
C LEU A 222 17.38 29.60 8.59
N ASP A 223 18.39 29.98 9.39
CA ASP A 223 19.32 29.04 10.01
C ASP A 223 18.59 28.02 10.91
N GLU A 224 17.55 28.45 11.63
CA GLU A 224 16.69 27.56 12.42
C GLU A 224 15.99 26.54 11.51
N VAL A 225 15.37 26.96 10.41
CA VAL A 225 14.72 26.08 9.43
C VAL A 225 15.74 25.11 8.81
N PHE A 226 16.91 25.61 8.39
CA PHE A 226 17.97 24.80 7.78
C PHE A 226 18.54 23.77 8.77
N ARG A 227 18.63 24.14 10.05
CA ARG A 227 19.04 23.21 11.11
C ARG A 227 18.03 22.09 11.28
N VAL A 228 16.74 22.40 11.35
CA VAL A 228 15.66 21.40 11.45
C VAL A 228 15.71 20.45 10.25
N ALA A 229 15.77 20.98 9.03
CA ALA A 229 15.85 20.17 7.81
C ALA A 229 17.05 19.22 7.82
N ARG A 230 18.21 19.72 8.23
CA ARG A 230 19.47 18.95 8.28
C ARG A 230 19.45 17.85 9.33
N GLU A 231 19.07 18.17 10.57
CA GLU A 231 19.16 17.25 11.70
C GLU A 231 18.04 16.23 11.72
N ALA A 232 16.88 16.56 11.15
CA ALA A 232 15.77 15.63 10.98
C ALA A 232 15.74 14.92 9.62
N HIS A 233 16.65 15.27 8.68
CA HIS A 233 16.74 14.66 7.35
C HIS A 233 15.42 14.69 6.57
N LEU A 234 14.77 15.84 6.49
CA LEU A 234 13.50 16.01 5.78
C LEU A 234 13.49 17.27 4.92
N ARG A 235 12.54 17.34 4.00
CA ARG A 235 12.24 18.56 3.23
C ARG A 235 11.69 19.64 4.15
N ALA A 236 12.10 20.89 3.94
CA ALA A 236 11.52 22.04 4.63
C ALA A 236 10.92 23.05 3.66
N GLU A 237 9.84 23.66 4.08
CA GLU A 237 9.12 24.72 3.41
C GLU A 237 9.15 25.98 4.28
N VAL A 238 9.57 27.10 3.69
CA VAL A 238 9.56 28.42 4.33
C VAL A 238 8.24 29.09 3.98
N SER A 239 7.34 29.11 4.94
CA SER A 239 6.00 29.65 4.75
C SER A 239 5.99 31.13 4.47
N HIS A 240 5.20 31.59 3.48
CA HIS A 240 4.91 32.99 3.09
C HIS A 240 6.14 33.93 3.22
N LEU A 241 7.25 33.56 2.55
CA LEU A 241 8.53 34.28 2.61
C LEU A 241 8.36 35.77 2.30
N LYS A 242 8.72 36.62 3.24
CA LYS A 242 8.62 38.06 3.14
C LYS A 242 9.69 38.80 3.95
N LEU A 243 9.90 40.09 3.61
CA LEU A 243 10.69 41.04 4.37
C LEU A 243 9.74 42.05 4.99
N SER A 244 9.49 41.91 6.29
CA SER A 244 8.54 42.73 7.03
C SER A 244 9.19 43.93 7.67
N GLY A 245 8.69 45.12 7.33
CA GLY A 245 9.16 46.43 7.83
C GLY A 245 10.25 47.03 6.97
N GLU A 246 10.25 48.36 6.86
CA GLU A 246 11.07 49.17 5.93
C GLU A 246 12.58 48.94 6.06
N ARG A 247 13.05 48.59 7.28
CA ARG A 247 14.49 48.29 7.53
C ARG A 247 14.97 46.99 6.89
N ALA A 248 14.06 46.09 6.57
CA ALA A 248 14.35 44.81 5.95
C ALA A 248 14.23 44.84 4.41
N TRP A 249 13.57 45.87 3.86
CA TRP A 249 13.31 45.96 2.41
C TRP A 249 14.56 46.02 1.56
N GLY A 250 14.48 45.58 0.32
CA GLY A 250 15.56 45.59 -0.66
C GLY A 250 16.61 44.47 -0.47
N GLN A 251 16.33 43.48 0.40
CA GLN A 251 17.26 42.39 0.64
C GLN A 251 16.86 41.06 -0.01
N ALA A 252 15.80 41.03 -0.81
CA ALA A 252 15.28 39.79 -1.39
C ALA A 252 16.35 38.98 -2.15
N ASP A 253 17.21 39.65 -2.96
CA ASP A 253 18.26 38.93 -3.70
C ASP A 253 19.27 38.25 -2.75
N LYS A 254 19.60 38.87 -1.62
CA LYS A 254 20.52 38.27 -0.63
C LYS A 254 19.86 37.11 0.11
N VAL A 255 18.60 37.25 0.47
CA VAL A 255 17.82 36.18 1.13
C VAL A 255 17.69 34.95 0.20
N LEU A 256 17.35 35.17 -1.06
CA LEU A 256 17.30 34.11 -2.05
C LEU A 256 18.66 33.43 -2.26
N ALA A 257 19.73 34.21 -2.37
CA ALA A 257 21.09 33.65 -2.45
C ALA A 257 21.46 32.83 -1.22
N TYR A 258 20.97 33.19 -0.04
CA TYR A 258 21.19 32.46 1.20
C TYR A 258 20.44 31.12 1.22
N ILE A 259 19.19 31.09 0.75
CA ILE A 259 18.39 29.87 0.58
C ILE A 259 19.05 28.96 -0.46
N GLU A 260 19.48 29.53 -1.61
CA GLU A 260 20.14 28.73 -2.66
C GLU A 260 21.50 28.15 -2.21
N ALA A 261 22.24 28.83 -1.34
CA ALA A 261 23.45 28.26 -0.73
C ALA A 261 23.10 27.05 0.17
N ALA A 262 22.01 27.09 0.90
CA ALA A 262 21.54 25.96 1.69
C ALA A 262 21.11 24.79 0.79
N ARG A 263 20.39 25.06 -0.32
CA ARG A 263 20.03 24.06 -1.33
C ARG A 263 21.27 23.43 -1.97
N ALA A 264 22.26 24.23 -2.35
CA ALA A 264 23.52 23.76 -2.91
C ALA A 264 24.32 22.88 -1.91
N SER A 265 24.09 23.01 -0.62
CA SER A 265 24.65 22.12 0.42
C SER A 265 23.92 20.78 0.55
N GLY A 266 22.86 20.55 -0.24
CA GLY A 266 22.08 19.31 -0.26
C GLY A 266 20.80 19.34 0.56
N LEU A 267 20.36 20.49 1.08
CA LEU A 267 19.06 20.62 1.73
C LEU A 267 17.94 20.80 0.69
N ASP A 268 16.82 20.13 0.89
CA ASP A 268 15.62 20.28 0.07
C ASP A 268 14.72 21.36 0.70
N ILE A 269 14.86 22.59 0.20
CA ILE A 269 14.14 23.78 0.72
C ILE A 269 13.27 24.34 -0.39
N THR A 270 12.01 24.59 -0.10
CA THR A 270 11.06 25.34 -0.91
C THR A 270 10.50 26.51 -0.09
N GLU A 271 9.86 27.44 -0.74
CA GLU A 271 9.17 28.55 -0.08
C GLU A 271 7.81 28.83 -0.74
N ASP A 272 6.89 29.45 -0.05
CA ASP A 272 5.64 29.97 -0.60
C ASP A 272 5.51 31.49 -0.42
N GLN A 273 4.60 32.10 -1.16
CA GLN A 273 4.31 33.53 -1.12
C GLN A 273 2.90 33.85 -1.65
N TYR A 274 2.26 34.86 -1.08
CA TYR A 274 1.02 35.47 -1.61
C TYR A 274 1.29 36.74 -2.40
N ALA A 275 0.32 37.13 -3.26
CA ALA A 275 0.46 38.18 -4.27
C ALA A 275 0.09 39.61 -3.76
N TYR A 276 0.40 39.92 -2.50
CA TYR A 276 0.01 41.20 -1.87
C TYR A 276 1.11 41.73 -0.93
N THR A 277 1.13 43.05 -0.73
CA THR A 277 2.16 43.78 0.08
C THR A 277 1.77 43.98 1.54
N ALA A 278 0.70 43.33 1.99
CA ALA A 278 0.31 43.32 3.41
C ALA A 278 0.18 41.90 3.91
N SER A 279 0.39 41.69 5.20
CA SER A 279 0.10 40.43 5.87
C SER A 279 -1.20 40.48 6.65
N SER A 280 -1.73 39.34 7.11
CA SER A 280 -2.92 39.29 7.95
C SER A 280 -2.72 38.28 9.09
N THR A 281 -2.92 38.73 10.33
CA THR A 281 -2.88 37.90 11.53
C THR A 281 -3.63 38.56 12.67
N THR A 282 -3.51 38.05 13.90
CA THR A 282 -4.16 38.65 15.08
C THR A 282 -3.45 39.95 15.55
N MET A 283 -4.20 40.90 16.08
CA MET A 283 -3.67 42.13 16.68
C MET A 283 -2.81 41.84 17.92
N ARG A 284 -2.90 40.68 18.53
CA ARG A 284 -2.04 40.17 19.62
C ARG A 284 -0.55 40.31 19.28
N GLN A 285 -0.17 40.14 18.01
CA GLN A 285 1.24 40.26 17.55
C GLN A 285 1.88 41.63 17.77
N LEU A 286 1.11 42.64 18.18
CA LEU A 286 1.60 43.95 18.57
C LEU A 286 1.99 44.02 20.05
N ILE A 287 1.62 42.99 20.85
CA ILE A 287 1.85 42.90 22.30
C ILE A 287 3.05 41.94 22.54
N PRO A 288 4.00 42.28 23.45
CA PRO A 288 5.07 41.37 23.83
C PRO A 288 4.58 40.02 24.36
N ASP A 289 5.16 38.89 23.89
CA ASP A 289 4.71 37.53 24.15
C ASP A 289 4.74 37.11 25.62
N ASP A 290 5.74 37.62 26.39
CA ASP A 290 5.90 37.32 27.80
C ASP A 290 4.71 37.82 28.66
N ALA A 291 3.91 38.76 28.15
CA ALA A 291 2.66 39.16 28.79
C ALA A 291 1.61 38.01 28.83
N PHE A 292 1.85 36.95 28.09
CA PHE A 292 0.96 35.77 27.98
C PHE A 292 1.57 34.47 28.54
N ASP A 293 2.67 34.53 29.31
CA ASP A 293 3.23 33.35 29.97
C ASP A 293 2.23 32.79 30.98
N GLY A 294 1.68 31.60 30.70
CA GLY A 294 0.54 31.03 31.43
C GLY A 294 -0.83 31.33 30.81
N GLY A 295 -0.90 32.07 29.67
CA GLY A 295 -2.13 32.27 28.91
C GLY A 295 -2.82 33.62 29.10
N HIS A 296 -4.06 33.70 28.60
CA HIS A 296 -4.84 34.94 28.61
C HIS A 296 -5.12 35.48 30.04
N GLU A 297 -5.32 34.59 31.01
CA GLU A 297 -5.52 35.02 32.44
C GLU A 297 -4.32 35.76 33.00
N HIS A 298 -3.08 35.39 32.63
CA HIS A 298 -1.89 36.11 32.99
C HIS A 298 -1.87 37.52 32.39
N PHE A 299 -2.22 37.64 31.10
CA PHE A 299 -2.34 38.92 30.41
C PHE A 299 -3.35 39.84 31.14
N LEU A 300 -4.50 39.36 31.55
CA LEU A 300 -5.48 40.10 32.31
C LEU A 300 -4.90 40.56 33.69
N ALA A 301 -4.13 39.67 34.32
CA ALA A 301 -3.44 40.03 35.58
C ALA A 301 -2.37 41.09 35.37
N VAL A 302 -1.61 41.05 34.24
CA VAL A 302 -0.64 42.13 33.87
C VAL A 302 -1.37 43.45 33.67
N LEU A 303 -2.52 43.47 33.01
CA LEU A 303 -3.31 44.70 32.81
C LEU A 303 -3.93 45.24 34.12
N ALA A 304 -4.24 44.37 35.06
CA ALA A 304 -4.79 44.78 36.37
C ALA A 304 -3.76 45.38 37.32
N ASP A 305 -2.47 45.10 37.11
CA ASP A 305 -1.35 45.67 37.89
C ASP A 305 -0.84 46.96 37.22
N PRO A 306 -0.98 48.13 37.85
CA PRO A 306 -0.59 49.40 37.24
C PRO A 306 0.91 49.47 36.88
N VAL A 307 1.80 48.82 37.63
CA VAL A 307 3.24 48.83 37.38
C VAL A 307 3.59 47.97 36.19
N LYS A 308 3.05 46.75 36.11
CA LYS A 308 3.26 45.85 35.00
C LYS A 308 2.63 46.36 33.69
N LYS A 309 1.45 46.96 33.77
CA LYS A 309 0.81 47.63 32.63
C LYS A 309 1.66 48.77 32.09
N ALA A 310 2.21 49.64 32.96
CA ALA A 310 3.06 50.75 32.56
C ALA A 310 4.36 50.27 31.90
N ASP A 311 4.97 49.21 32.41
CA ASP A 311 6.13 48.56 31.77
C ASP A 311 5.78 48.00 30.39
N LEU A 312 4.66 47.27 30.28
CA LEU A 312 4.17 46.73 29.01
C LEU A 312 3.97 47.81 27.95
N VAL A 313 3.31 48.95 28.34
CA VAL A 313 3.12 50.12 27.47
C VAL A 313 4.44 50.72 27.05
N ALA A 314 5.41 50.87 27.96
CA ALA A 314 6.74 51.39 27.66
C ALA A 314 7.50 50.50 26.66
N ARG A 315 7.41 49.18 26.82
CA ARG A 315 7.99 48.20 25.87
C ARG A 315 7.31 48.23 24.49
N MET A 316 5.99 48.37 24.42
CA MET A 316 5.27 48.54 23.15
C MET A 316 5.71 49.79 22.41
N LYS A 317 5.87 50.92 23.12
CA LYS A 317 6.43 52.18 22.55
C LYS A 317 7.84 51.97 22.01
N LYS A 318 8.71 51.28 22.77
CA LYS A 318 10.08 50.99 22.36
C LYS A 318 10.08 50.07 21.12
N ASN A 319 9.22 49.06 21.08
CA ASN A 319 9.16 48.08 19.97
C ASN A 319 8.76 48.76 18.65
N ILE A 320 7.73 49.64 18.65
CA ILE A 320 7.32 50.33 17.43
C ILE A 320 8.44 51.26 16.89
N MET A 321 9.14 51.95 17.77
CA MET A 321 10.29 52.79 17.39
C MET A 321 11.47 51.94 16.85
N THR A 322 11.72 50.79 17.46
CA THR A 322 12.75 49.85 17.00
C THR A 322 12.47 49.33 15.59
N ARG A 323 11.20 49.18 15.27
CA ARG A 323 10.73 48.81 13.93
C ARG A 323 10.84 49.97 12.91
N GLY A 324 11.26 51.15 13.32
CA GLY A 324 11.41 52.34 12.45
C GLY A 324 10.11 53.12 12.25
N ARG A 325 9.06 52.83 13.03
CA ARG A 325 7.74 53.43 12.89
C ARG A 325 7.46 54.41 14.07
N GLN A 326 6.57 55.37 13.82
CA GLN A 326 6.17 56.32 14.85
C GLN A 326 4.82 55.99 15.49
N ASP A 327 4.00 55.23 14.81
CA ASP A 327 2.62 54.86 15.18
C ASP A 327 2.20 53.51 14.59
N TYR A 328 0.97 53.06 14.90
CA TYR A 328 0.36 51.81 14.41
C TYR A 328 -0.59 52.03 13.23
N ALA A 329 -0.51 53.12 12.47
CA ALA A 329 -1.37 53.35 11.28
C ALA A 329 -1.22 52.26 10.20
N TYR A 330 -0.14 51.49 10.20
CA TYR A 330 0.09 50.37 9.28
C TYR A 330 -0.77 49.13 9.59
N ALA A 331 -1.35 49.08 10.79
CA ALA A 331 -2.19 47.99 11.25
C ALA A 331 -3.67 48.38 11.15
N VAL A 332 -4.44 47.65 10.36
CA VAL A 332 -5.88 47.84 10.10
C VAL A 332 -6.66 46.73 10.78
N VAL A 333 -7.73 47.06 11.50
CA VAL A 333 -8.63 46.08 12.13
C VAL A 333 -9.48 45.42 11.04
N ALA A 334 -9.27 44.14 10.78
CA ALA A 334 -10.02 43.37 9.77
C ALA A 334 -11.35 42.86 10.33
N SER A 335 -11.33 42.34 11.57
CA SER A 335 -12.51 41.82 12.25
C SER A 335 -12.37 41.93 13.76
N PHE A 336 -13.35 42.55 14.40
CA PHE A 336 -13.47 42.58 15.85
C PHE A 336 -14.93 42.32 16.27
N ARG A 337 -15.20 41.14 16.81
CA ARG A 337 -16.57 40.67 17.12
C ARG A 337 -17.27 41.53 18.21
N HIS A 338 -16.51 42.08 19.14
CA HIS A 338 -17.05 42.87 20.24
C HIS A 338 -17.58 44.24 19.76
N ASP A 339 -16.92 44.86 18.76
CA ASP A 339 -17.33 46.14 18.17
C ASP A 339 -16.94 46.17 16.68
N SER A 340 -17.83 45.80 15.79
CA SER A 340 -17.59 45.79 14.35
C SER A 340 -17.52 47.20 13.72
N SER A 341 -17.85 48.23 14.49
CA SER A 341 -17.83 49.62 14.00
C SER A 341 -16.43 50.13 13.66
N ILE A 342 -15.38 49.44 14.12
CA ILE A 342 -13.98 49.77 13.82
C ILE A 342 -13.35 48.87 12.75
N ASN A 343 -14.12 47.88 12.21
CA ASN A 343 -13.63 47.04 11.11
C ASN A 343 -13.34 47.95 9.89
N GLY A 344 -12.17 47.71 9.26
CA GLY A 344 -11.65 48.54 8.17
C GLY A 344 -10.88 49.79 8.61
N MET A 345 -10.88 50.15 9.88
CA MET A 345 -10.09 51.28 10.40
C MET A 345 -8.68 50.83 10.75
N ASN A 346 -7.68 51.70 10.50
CA ASN A 346 -6.37 51.50 11.12
C ASN A 346 -6.38 51.83 12.62
N ILE A 347 -5.35 51.41 13.36
CA ILE A 347 -5.30 51.59 14.82
C ILE A 347 -5.33 53.05 15.22
N LEU A 348 -4.74 53.97 14.43
CA LEU A 348 -4.78 55.42 14.70
C LEU A 348 -6.23 55.96 14.58
N GLU A 349 -6.94 55.60 13.52
CA GLU A 349 -8.35 55.94 13.30
C GLU A 349 -9.24 55.37 14.40
N ALA A 350 -9.04 54.07 14.73
CA ALA A 350 -9.74 53.43 15.84
C ALA A 350 -9.51 54.09 17.17
N ALA A 351 -8.26 54.54 17.46
CA ALA A 351 -7.92 55.27 18.68
C ALA A 351 -8.61 56.64 18.73
N LYS A 352 -8.63 57.35 17.62
CA LYS A 352 -9.33 58.61 17.52
C LYS A 352 -10.84 58.45 17.78
N LYS A 353 -11.45 57.38 17.19
CA LYS A 353 -12.88 57.07 17.39
C LYS A 353 -13.21 56.63 18.82
N LEU A 354 -12.44 55.71 19.40
CA LEU A 354 -12.77 55.05 20.68
C LEU A 354 -12.24 55.80 21.90
N LYS A 355 -11.13 56.55 21.75
CA LYS A 355 -10.44 57.24 22.83
C LYS A 355 -10.45 58.77 22.69
N GLY A 356 -10.91 59.30 21.56
CA GLY A 356 -10.90 60.71 21.25
C GLY A 356 -9.51 61.28 21.00
N SER A 357 -8.50 60.49 20.80
CA SER A 357 -7.09 60.85 20.59
C SER A 357 -6.40 59.86 19.62
N ASP A 358 -5.52 60.36 18.79
CA ASP A 358 -4.65 59.61 17.89
C ASP A 358 -3.22 59.43 18.44
N SER A 359 -2.97 59.81 19.69
CA SER A 359 -1.68 59.67 20.33
C SER A 359 -1.25 58.18 20.42
N LEU A 360 0.07 57.96 20.46
CA LEU A 360 0.61 56.60 20.58
C LEU A 360 0.11 55.87 21.84
N ASP A 361 -0.13 56.57 22.94
CA ASP A 361 -0.71 56.02 24.15
C ASP A 361 -2.15 55.55 23.91
N ALA A 362 -2.97 56.32 23.22
CA ALA A 362 -4.34 55.95 22.89
C ALA A 362 -4.39 54.74 21.92
N GLN A 363 -3.47 54.68 20.97
CA GLN A 363 -3.33 53.56 20.06
C GLN A 363 -2.96 52.27 20.81
N ILE A 364 -2.01 52.31 21.74
CA ILE A 364 -1.64 51.16 22.56
C ILE A 364 -2.80 50.71 23.46
N GLU A 365 -3.53 51.65 24.06
CA GLU A 365 -4.71 51.32 24.88
C GLU A 365 -5.79 50.63 24.04
N VAL A 366 -5.98 51.04 22.78
CA VAL A 366 -6.89 50.31 21.86
C VAL A 366 -6.40 48.89 21.62
N ILE A 367 -5.12 48.69 21.31
CA ILE A 367 -4.55 47.34 21.08
C ILE A 367 -4.75 46.46 22.29
N LEU A 368 -4.49 46.95 23.51
CA LEU A 368 -4.69 46.19 24.75
C LEU A 368 -6.17 45.87 24.99
N ASP A 369 -7.08 46.84 24.69
CA ASP A 369 -8.54 46.61 24.80
C ASP A 369 -9.06 45.61 23.79
N LEU A 370 -8.55 45.58 22.55
CA LEU A 370 -8.88 44.55 21.55
C LEU A 370 -8.54 43.18 22.08
N GLU A 371 -7.34 42.98 22.61
CA GLU A 371 -6.90 41.69 23.14
C GLU A 371 -7.65 41.31 24.42
N LYS A 372 -7.88 42.25 25.32
CA LYS A 372 -8.68 42.02 26.53
C LYS A 372 -10.10 41.53 26.24
N ASN A 373 -10.71 41.95 25.13
CA ASN A 373 -12.09 41.67 24.77
C ASN A 373 -12.21 40.59 23.65
N GLY A 374 -11.25 39.67 23.58
CA GLY A 374 -11.32 38.50 22.72
C GLY A 374 -10.49 38.56 21.44
N SER A 375 -9.55 39.48 21.36
CA SER A 375 -8.66 39.71 20.23
C SER A 375 -9.35 40.15 18.92
N ALA A 376 -8.60 40.72 18.01
CA ALA A 376 -9.07 41.16 16.69
C ALA A 376 -8.13 40.62 15.61
N GLN A 377 -8.68 40.35 14.43
CA GLN A 377 -7.91 40.10 13.24
C GLN A 377 -7.43 41.41 12.62
N GLY A 378 -6.24 41.40 12.06
CA GLY A 378 -5.62 42.59 11.45
C GLY A 378 -5.06 42.37 10.07
N VAL A 379 -4.91 43.49 9.34
CA VAL A 379 -4.13 43.56 8.08
C VAL A 379 -2.95 44.52 8.34
N PHE A 380 -1.74 44.08 8.00
CA PHE A 380 -0.52 44.82 8.36
C PHE A 380 0.26 45.20 7.10
N HIS A 381 0.28 46.52 6.76
CA HIS A 381 1.01 47.04 5.60
C HIS A 381 2.49 47.16 5.92
N GLY A 382 3.28 46.16 5.54
CA GLY A 382 4.67 46.05 5.97
C GLY A 382 5.62 45.44 4.94
N MET A 383 5.19 45.19 3.72
CA MET A 383 5.99 44.55 2.65
C MET A 383 6.26 45.53 1.51
N ASN A 384 7.28 45.20 0.69
CA ASN A 384 7.70 45.98 -0.47
C ASN A 384 7.39 45.21 -1.77
N GLU A 385 6.86 45.91 -2.77
CA GLU A 385 6.48 45.33 -4.04
C GLU A 385 7.68 44.78 -4.83
N GLU A 386 8.83 45.42 -4.79
CA GLU A 386 10.03 44.96 -5.50
C GLU A 386 10.58 43.64 -4.92
N ASP A 387 10.62 43.53 -3.57
CA ASP A 387 11.02 42.31 -2.90
C ASP A 387 10.04 41.17 -3.20
N LEU A 388 8.72 41.45 -3.18
CA LEU A 388 7.67 40.50 -3.50
C LEU A 388 7.85 39.93 -4.91
N GLN A 389 8.09 40.79 -5.92
CA GLN A 389 8.32 40.36 -7.30
C GLN A 389 9.59 39.50 -7.44
N LYS A 390 10.66 39.79 -6.67
CA LYS A 390 11.88 39.00 -6.69
C LYS A 390 11.67 37.61 -6.12
N PHE A 391 11.01 37.48 -4.99
CA PHE A 391 10.61 36.20 -4.42
C PHE A 391 9.71 35.43 -5.39
N MET A 392 8.71 36.09 -5.99
CA MET A 392 7.79 35.47 -6.94
C MET A 392 8.49 34.90 -8.18
N ARG A 393 9.56 35.55 -8.68
CA ARG A 393 10.37 35.06 -9.81
C ARG A 393 11.20 33.83 -9.47
N HIS A 394 11.54 33.60 -8.21
CA HIS A 394 12.41 32.50 -7.80
C HIS A 394 11.77 31.15 -8.15
N PRO A 395 12.48 30.21 -8.79
CA PRO A 395 11.89 28.99 -9.38
C PRO A 395 11.27 28.04 -8.34
N ASN A 396 11.69 28.11 -7.08
CA ASN A 396 11.27 27.22 -6.01
C ASN A 396 10.23 27.87 -5.08
N THR A 397 9.82 29.11 -5.36
CA THR A 397 8.72 29.79 -4.64
C THR A 397 7.38 29.37 -5.20
N MET A 398 6.55 28.74 -4.38
CA MET A 398 5.16 28.41 -4.67
C MET A 398 4.27 29.65 -4.48
N ILE A 399 3.07 29.61 -5.06
CA ILE A 399 2.05 30.61 -4.82
C ILE A 399 1.00 30.03 -3.88
N ALA A 400 0.81 30.66 -2.74
CA ALA A 400 -0.20 30.31 -1.74
C ALA A 400 -0.98 31.54 -1.29
N SER A 401 -2.18 31.37 -0.75
CA SER A 401 -3.00 32.51 -0.34
C SER A 401 -2.79 32.97 1.08
N ASP A 402 -2.33 32.09 1.95
CA ASP A 402 -2.28 32.32 3.40
C ASP A 402 -3.64 32.83 3.94
N SER A 403 -4.74 32.25 3.43
CA SER A 403 -6.10 32.64 3.77
C SER A 403 -6.89 31.51 4.42
N GLY A 404 -7.94 31.88 5.16
CA GLY A 404 -8.99 30.98 5.63
C GLY A 404 -10.22 30.99 4.72
N LEU A 405 -11.22 30.21 5.10
CA LEU A 405 -12.56 30.30 4.53
C LEU A 405 -13.16 31.69 4.77
N ARG A 406 -13.90 32.19 3.82
CA ARG A 406 -14.49 33.55 3.87
C ARG A 406 -15.98 33.51 3.66
N GLU A 407 -16.71 34.08 4.57
CA GLU A 407 -18.13 34.38 4.43
C GLU A 407 -18.27 35.71 3.68
N PHE A 408 -18.86 35.67 2.49
CA PHE A 408 -19.00 36.86 1.65
C PHE A 408 -19.84 37.94 2.32
N GLY A 409 -19.35 39.19 2.30
CA GLY A 409 -20.03 40.35 2.90
C GLY A 409 -19.80 40.53 4.40
N LYS A 410 -18.97 39.69 5.04
CA LYS A 410 -18.70 39.75 6.48
C LYS A 410 -17.31 40.28 6.79
N ASP A 411 -17.25 41.25 7.72
CA ASP A 411 -16.02 41.93 8.16
C ASP A 411 -15.30 42.70 7.03
N VAL A 412 -14.00 43.03 7.20
CA VAL A 412 -13.15 43.63 6.15
C VAL A 412 -11.86 42.82 6.06
N PRO A 413 -11.97 41.56 5.57
CA PRO A 413 -10.82 40.66 5.53
C PRO A 413 -9.78 41.09 4.48
N HIS A 414 -8.58 40.48 4.56
CA HIS A 414 -7.54 40.66 3.56
C HIS A 414 -8.01 40.17 2.19
N PRO A 415 -7.83 40.92 1.07
CA PRO A 415 -8.32 40.53 -0.27
C PRO A 415 -7.69 39.24 -0.85
N ARG A 416 -6.56 38.79 -0.30
CA ARG A 416 -5.90 37.53 -0.72
C ARG A 416 -6.82 36.31 -0.63
N GLY A 417 -7.84 36.35 0.24
CA GLY A 417 -8.84 35.31 0.37
C GLY A 417 -9.81 35.19 -0.80
N TYR A 418 -9.87 36.18 -1.69
CA TYR A 418 -10.77 36.22 -2.85
C TYR A 418 -10.06 36.20 -4.20
N GLY A 419 -8.81 36.69 -4.26
CA GLY A 419 -8.18 36.96 -5.55
C GLY A 419 -6.75 36.50 -5.74
N ASN A 420 -6.08 35.87 -4.74
CA ASN A 420 -4.63 35.63 -4.77
C ASN A 420 -4.11 35.04 -6.09
N ASN A 421 -4.64 33.89 -6.51
CA ASN A 421 -4.17 33.17 -7.71
C ASN A 421 -4.55 33.92 -9.00
N ALA A 422 -5.75 34.49 -9.05
CA ALA A 422 -6.19 35.32 -10.18
C ALA A 422 -5.36 36.60 -10.32
N ARG A 423 -4.91 37.20 -9.21
CA ARG A 423 -4.01 38.36 -9.20
C ARG A 423 -2.65 38.00 -9.79
N VAL A 424 -2.12 36.82 -9.48
CA VAL A 424 -0.87 36.34 -10.12
C VAL A 424 -1.03 36.29 -11.62
N LEU A 425 -2.09 35.70 -12.13
CA LEU A 425 -2.32 35.55 -13.57
C LEU A 425 -2.67 36.86 -14.27
N GLY A 426 -3.52 37.71 -13.67
CA GLY A 426 -3.89 39.00 -14.23
C GLY A 426 -2.79 40.03 -14.08
N HIS A 427 -2.42 40.36 -12.86
CA HIS A 427 -1.51 41.47 -12.58
C HIS A 427 -0.04 41.13 -12.85
N TYR A 428 0.48 39.99 -12.35
CA TYR A 428 1.91 39.71 -12.46
C TYR A 428 2.31 39.01 -13.76
N VAL A 429 1.39 38.23 -14.39
CA VAL A 429 1.66 37.60 -15.71
C VAL A 429 1.26 38.54 -16.83
N ARG A 430 -0.05 38.93 -16.93
CA ARG A 430 -0.57 39.69 -18.08
C ARG A 430 -0.07 41.14 -18.08
N ASP A 431 -0.26 41.84 -16.94
CA ASP A 431 -0.03 43.30 -16.93
C ASP A 431 1.45 43.67 -16.72
N LEU A 432 2.09 43.15 -15.66
CA LEU A 432 3.47 43.48 -15.31
C LEU A 432 4.53 42.57 -15.96
N LYS A 433 4.14 41.40 -16.50
CA LYS A 433 5.06 40.42 -17.13
C LYS A 433 6.21 40.01 -16.25
N VAL A 434 5.94 39.85 -14.93
CA VAL A 434 6.89 39.41 -13.92
C VAL A 434 7.21 37.92 -14.10
N LEU A 435 6.20 37.12 -14.50
CA LEU A 435 6.27 35.69 -14.77
C LEU A 435 5.76 35.37 -16.16
N ARG A 436 6.24 34.28 -16.76
CA ARG A 436 5.52 33.65 -17.89
C ARG A 436 4.30 32.89 -17.36
N LEU A 437 3.29 32.73 -18.20
CA LEU A 437 2.08 31.98 -17.85
C LEU A 437 2.40 30.56 -17.36
N GLU A 438 3.25 29.83 -18.08
CA GLU A 438 3.62 28.46 -17.79
C GLU A 438 4.34 28.35 -16.43
N ASP A 439 5.23 29.31 -16.11
CA ASP A 439 5.93 29.36 -14.83
C ASP A 439 4.96 29.64 -13.67
N ALA A 440 4.01 30.55 -13.86
CA ALA A 440 2.98 30.86 -12.87
C ALA A 440 2.08 29.63 -12.59
N ILE A 441 1.63 28.94 -13.64
CA ILE A 441 0.82 27.72 -13.50
C ILE A 441 1.63 26.65 -12.76
N ARG A 442 2.91 26.39 -13.14
CA ARG A 442 3.78 25.44 -12.45
C ARG A 442 3.90 25.73 -10.95
N LYS A 443 4.04 27.00 -10.58
CA LYS A 443 4.17 27.46 -9.18
C LYS A 443 2.89 27.30 -8.37
N MET A 444 1.74 27.17 -9.03
CA MET A 444 0.42 26.96 -8.41
C MET A 444 -0.04 25.50 -8.51
N THR A 445 0.70 24.60 -9.19
CA THR A 445 0.21 23.24 -9.49
C THR A 445 1.26 22.18 -9.27
N SER A 446 2.18 21.88 -10.20
CA SER A 446 3.11 20.75 -10.08
C SER A 446 4.18 20.96 -9.02
N LEU A 447 4.67 22.18 -8.79
CA LEU A 447 5.61 22.47 -7.70
C LEU A 447 4.98 22.24 -6.32
N PRO A 448 3.79 22.79 -5.99
CA PRO A 448 3.03 22.40 -4.80
C PRO A 448 2.77 20.91 -4.67
N ALA A 449 2.33 20.25 -5.75
CA ALA A 449 2.05 18.81 -5.72
C ALA A 449 3.28 17.97 -5.37
N ALA A 450 4.43 18.30 -5.96
CA ALA A 450 5.70 17.62 -5.68
C ALA A 450 6.22 17.91 -4.27
N THR A 451 5.96 19.10 -3.73
CA THR A 451 6.40 19.52 -2.38
C THR A 451 5.59 18.81 -1.31
N PHE A 452 4.25 18.80 -1.44
CA PHE A 452 3.32 18.27 -0.43
C PHE A 452 2.78 16.87 -0.76
N HIS A 453 3.43 16.14 -1.69
CA HIS A 453 3.13 14.74 -2.03
C HIS A 453 1.69 14.48 -2.52
N PHE A 454 1.08 15.41 -3.28
CA PHE A 454 -0.20 15.17 -3.92
C PHE A 454 -0.04 14.20 -5.11
N ALA A 455 -0.39 12.94 -4.89
CA ALA A 455 -0.30 11.92 -5.93
C ALA A 455 -1.30 12.17 -7.06
N GLN A 456 -0.83 12.00 -8.30
CA GLN A 456 -1.64 12.09 -9.52
C GLN A 456 -2.40 13.42 -9.65
N ARG A 457 -1.85 14.54 -9.11
CA ARG A 457 -2.40 15.89 -9.16
C ARG A 457 -1.34 16.90 -9.56
N GLY A 458 -1.75 18.12 -9.89
CA GLY A 458 -0.87 19.23 -10.24
C GLY A 458 -0.35 19.25 -11.67
N GLU A 459 -0.65 18.23 -12.48
CA GLU A 459 -0.36 18.19 -13.92
C GLU A 459 -1.55 17.66 -14.70
N LEU A 460 -1.81 18.22 -15.90
CA LEU A 460 -2.70 17.62 -16.87
C LEU A 460 -1.95 16.48 -17.58
N ARG A 461 -2.19 15.25 -17.11
CA ARG A 461 -1.58 14.04 -17.61
C ARG A 461 -2.60 12.90 -17.60
N GLU A 462 -2.57 12.03 -18.61
CA GLU A 462 -3.41 10.84 -18.64
C GLU A 462 -3.13 9.95 -17.40
N GLY A 463 -4.20 9.53 -16.73
CA GLY A 463 -4.17 8.81 -15.46
C GLY A 463 -4.27 9.70 -14.21
N ASN A 464 -4.03 10.99 -14.31
CA ASN A 464 -4.17 11.92 -13.19
C ASN A 464 -5.64 12.27 -12.92
N TRP A 465 -5.92 12.70 -11.68
CA TRP A 465 -7.22 13.26 -11.34
C TRP A 465 -7.53 14.49 -12.18
N ALA A 466 -8.75 14.61 -12.61
CA ALA A 466 -9.21 15.74 -13.42
C ALA A 466 -9.58 16.94 -12.52
N ASP A 467 -8.58 17.48 -11.83
CA ASP A 467 -8.65 18.80 -11.20
C ASP A 467 -8.20 19.82 -12.24
N ILE A 468 -9.12 20.67 -12.71
CA ILE A 468 -8.89 21.51 -13.88
C ILE A 468 -9.45 22.91 -13.63
N ALA A 469 -8.64 23.93 -13.94
CA ALA A 469 -9.07 25.34 -14.01
C ALA A 469 -9.11 25.79 -15.48
N VAL A 470 -10.26 26.32 -15.92
CA VAL A 470 -10.43 26.89 -17.26
C VAL A 470 -10.65 28.39 -17.12
N PHE A 471 -9.80 29.20 -17.73
CA PHE A 471 -9.84 30.65 -17.58
C PHE A 471 -9.52 31.43 -18.86
N ASP A 472 -9.99 32.64 -18.90
CA ASP A 472 -9.71 33.62 -19.97
C ASP A 472 -8.47 34.43 -19.55
N SER A 473 -7.34 34.26 -20.23
CA SER A 473 -6.10 34.94 -19.90
C SER A 473 -6.16 36.48 -20.04
N GLU A 474 -7.08 36.98 -20.87
CA GLU A 474 -7.27 38.43 -21.09
C GLU A 474 -8.17 39.06 -20.03
N LYS A 475 -9.02 38.26 -19.36
CA LYS A 475 -10.03 38.78 -18.41
C LYS A 475 -9.72 38.38 -16.96
N ILE A 476 -8.90 37.35 -16.74
CA ILE A 476 -8.59 36.90 -15.37
C ILE A 476 -8.03 38.02 -14.53
N GLY A 477 -8.55 38.19 -13.34
CA GLY A 477 -8.12 39.26 -12.46
C GLY A 477 -8.77 39.23 -11.09
N ASP A 478 -8.26 40.09 -10.23
CA ASP A 478 -8.65 40.29 -8.84
C ASP A 478 -9.21 41.73 -8.66
N PRO A 479 -10.55 41.89 -8.62
CA PRO A 479 -11.14 43.18 -8.32
C PRO A 479 -11.14 43.57 -6.85
N ALA A 480 -10.83 42.64 -5.94
CA ALA A 480 -10.81 42.87 -4.49
C ALA A 480 -9.70 43.82 -4.07
N THR A 481 -9.99 44.73 -3.13
CA THR A 481 -9.04 45.67 -2.55
C THR A 481 -8.99 45.56 -1.04
N TYR A 482 -8.01 46.16 -0.39
CA TYR A 482 -7.96 46.22 1.07
C TYR A 482 -9.14 46.97 1.69
N ALA A 483 -9.71 47.97 1.01
CA ALA A 483 -10.83 48.75 1.51
C ALA A 483 -12.19 48.13 1.15
N ASP A 484 -12.24 47.38 0.05
CA ASP A 484 -13.44 46.70 -0.47
C ASP A 484 -13.05 45.27 -0.92
N PRO A 485 -12.94 44.33 0.04
CA PRO A 485 -12.40 43.02 -0.23
C PRO A 485 -13.43 42.00 -0.82
N HIS A 486 -14.74 42.32 -0.72
CA HIS A 486 -15.78 41.35 -1.06
C HIS A 486 -16.08 41.31 -2.57
N HIS A 487 -15.07 40.94 -3.32
CA HIS A 487 -15.19 40.71 -4.77
C HIS A 487 -14.51 39.39 -5.11
N TYR A 488 -15.26 38.47 -5.70
CA TYR A 488 -14.67 37.25 -6.24
C TYR A 488 -13.78 37.52 -7.46
N ALA A 489 -12.79 36.69 -7.68
CA ALA A 489 -11.98 36.70 -8.89
C ALA A 489 -12.86 36.57 -10.15
N VAL A 490 -12.44 37.22 -11.24
CA VAL A 490 -13.12 37.20 -12.52
C VAL A 490 -12.31 36.44 -13.57
N GLY A 491 -13.01 35.99 -14.65
CA GLY A 491 -12.32 35.34 -15.78
C GLY A 491 -12.10 33.84 -15.64
N LEU A 492 -12.70 33.16 -14.65
CA LEU A 492 -12.67 31.71 -14.46
C LEU A 492 -14.07 31.10 -14.66
N PRO A 493 -14.47 30.77 -15.91
CA PRO A 493 -15.80 30.22 -16.16
C PRO A 493 -16.00 28.80 -15.64
N TYR A 494 -14.92 27.93 -15.56
CA TYR A 494 -15.08 26.57 -15.11
C TYR A 494 -13.92 26.17 -14.19
N VAL A 495 -14.27 25.47 -13.11
CA VAL A 495 -13.33 24.77 -12.22
C VAL A 495 -13.90 23.38 -11.95
N LEU A 496 -13.08 22.36 -12.17
CA LEU A 496 -13.41 20.96 -11.95
C LEU A 496 -12.57 20.42 -10.79
N VAL A 497 -13.23 19.67 -9.90
CA VAL A 497 -12.57 18.91 -8.84
C VAL A 497 -12.92 17.44 -9.07
N ASN A 498 -11.90 16.58 -9.15
CA ASN A 498 -12.09 15.15 -9.39
C ASN A 498 -13.03 14.84 -10.58
N GLY A 499 -12.90 15.63 -11.66
CA GLY A 499 -13.69 15.48 -12.89
C GLY A 499 -15.09 16.06 -12.86
N VAL A 500 -15.53 16.65 -11.76
CA VAL A 500 -16.87 17.24 -11.60
C VAL A 500 -16.77 18.76 -11.60
N PRO A 501 -17.54 19.47 -12.45
CA PRO A 501 -17.59 20.93 -12.43
C PRO A 501 -18.16 21.44 -11.09
N VAL A 502 -17.33 22.14 -10.31
CA VAL A 502 -17.74 22.82 -9.06
C VAL A 502 -18.01 24.30 -9.30
N ILE A 503 -17.34 24.90 -10.30
CA ILE A 503 -17.71 26.20 -10.88
C ILE A 503 -18.10 25.97 -12.34
N ALA A 504 -19.23 26.44 -12.74
CA ALA A 504 -19.72 26.43 -14.13
C ALA A 504 -20.31 27.78 -14.49
N ASN A 505 -19.86 28.36 -15.63
CA ASN A 505 -20.22 29.71 -16.05
C ASN A 505 -19.99 30.80 -14.99
N GLY A 506 -18.91 30.62 -14.18
CA GLY A 506 -18.55 31.54 -13.12
C GLY A 506 -19.32 31.35 -11.79
N GLU A 507 -20.29 30.44 -11.72
CA GLU A 507 -21.10 30.20 -10.53
C GLU A 507 -20.85 28.84 -9.90
N HIS A 508 -20.96 28.76 -8.57
CA HIS A 508 -20.79 27.50 -7.82
C HIS A 508 -22.00 26.58 -8.06
N THR A 509 -21.74 25.33 -8.46
CA THR A 509 -22.78 24.35 -8.83
C THR A 509 -23.46 23.67 -7.62
N GLY A 510 -22.87 23.79 -6.42
CA GLY A 510 -23.27 23.04 -5.23
C GLY A 510 -22.69 21.63 -5.15
N ALA A 511 -21.95 21.16 -6.15
CA ALA A 511 -21.31 19.85 -6.14
C ALA A 511 -20.20 19.77 -5.10
N LYS A 512 -20.04 18.60 -4.48
CA LYS A 512 -19.07 18.34 -3.41
C LYS A 512 -18.23 17.08 -3.71
N PRO A 513 -17.45 17.09 -4.81
CA PRO A 513 -16.64 15.94 -5.21
C PRO A 513 -15.27 15.89 -4.52
N GLY A 514 -14.96 16.86 -3.67
CA GLY A 514 -13.68 16.93 -2.96
C GLY A 514 -13.46 15.75 -2.03
N MET A 515 -12.21 15.45 -1.76
CA MET A 515 -11.81 14.32 -0.92
C MET A 515 -10.71 14.68 0.06
N ALA A 516 -10.58 13.88 1.11
CA ALA A 516 -9.44 13.88 2.00
C ALA A 516 -8.22 13.31 1.25
N CYS A 517 -7.26 14.18 0.93
CA CYS A 517 -5.99 13.80 0.31
C CYS A 517 -4.99 13.49 1.41
N ARG A 518 -5.05 12.28 1.94
CA ARG A 518 -4.04 11.84 2.91
C ARG A 518 -2.70 11.71 2.21
N ALA A 519 -1.61 11.98 2.94
CA ALA A 519 -0.28 11.75 2.41
C ALA A 519 -0.21 10.33 1.81
N ASN A 520 0.30 10.23 0.59
CA ASN A 520 0.68 8.94 0.03
C ASN A 520 1.72 8.33 0.96
N GLY A 521 1.29 7.38 1.76
CA GLY A 521 2.13 6.82 2.80
C GLY A 521 1.83 7.28 4.19
N SER A 522 0.62 7.76 4.49
CA SER A 522 0.15 7.76 5.87
C SER A 522 0.21 6.33 6.41
N GLY A 523 1.26 6.02 7.09
CA GLY A 523 1.54 4.75 7.71
C GLY A 523 1.93 3.65 6.73
N LEU A 524 0.98 2.93 6.14
CA LEU A 524 1.25 1.63 5.52
C LEU A 524 1.98 1.70 4.19
N ALA A 525 1.48 2.47 3.21
CA ALA A 525 2.06 2.46 1.86
C ALA A 525 3.50 3.02 1.83
N ALA A 526 3.80 4.10 2.57
CA ALA A 526 5.15 4.64 2.65
C ALA A 526 6.10 3.74 3.44
N LEU A 527 5.61 3.11 4.51
CA LEU A 527 6.41 2.12 5.24
C LEU A 527 6.81 0.96 4.33
N LEU A 528 5.85 0.43 3.58
CA LEU A 528 6.10 -0.67 2.66
C LEU A 528 7.00 -0.24 1.49
N GLU A 529 6.76 0.93 0.89
CA GLU A 529 7.61 1.46 -0.19
C GLU A 529 9.04 1.71 0.29
N THR A 530 9.20 2.37 1.45
CA THR A 530 10.51 2.59 2.06
C THR A 530 11.22 1.26 2.34
N PHE A 531 10.48 0.22 2.72
CA PHE A 531 11.05 -1.09 2.97
C PHE A 531 11.54 -1.76 1.68
N VAL A 532 10.68 -1.87 0.66
CA VAL A 532 11.00 -2.62 -0.58
C VAL A 532 12.05 -1.93 -1.46
N THR A 533 12.25 -0.62 -1.28
CA THR A 533 13.24 0.18 -2.03
C THR A 533 14.59 0.31 -1.32
N GLN A 534 14.80 -0.35 -0.18
CA GLN A 534 16.09 -0.28 0.54
C GLN A 534 17.25 -0.77 -0.33
N PRO A 535 18.45 -0.16 -0.20
CA PRO A 535 19.63 -0.50 -1.02
C PRO A 535 20.03 -1.98 -0.97
N ARG A 536 19.71 -2.70 0.11
CA ARG A 536 19.97 -4.14 0.22
C ARG A 536 19.20 -4.99 -0.79
N PHE A 537 18.18 -4.44 -1.41
CA PHE A 537 17.40 -5.10 -2.46
C PHE A 537 17.80 -4.69 -3.88
N ALA A 538 18.88 -3.95 -4.08
CA ALA A 538 19.31 -3.42 -5.41
C ALA A 538 19.53 -4.49 -6.47
N GLY A 539 19.60 -5.70 -6.28
CA GLY A 539 19.65 -6.79 -7.30
C GLY A 539 18.44 -7.70 -7.26
N ALA A 540 17.54 -7.45 -6.33
CA ALA A 540 16.33 -8.24 -6.13
C ALA A 540 15.14 -7.69 -6.94
N ILE A 541 14.10 -8.48 -7.01
CA ILE A 541 12.84 -8.08 -7.63
C ILE A 541 11.74 -8.30 -6.61
N TRP A 542 11.04 -7.22 -6.24
CA TRP A 542 9.81 -7.25 -5.48
C TRP A 542 8.58 -7.20 -6.40
N SER A 543 7.55 -7.93 -6.04
CA SER A 543 6.18 -7.72 -6.50
C SER A 543 5.28 -7.81 -5.27
N VAL A 544 4.61 -6.72 -4.94
CA VAL A 544 3.87 -6.58 -3.69
C VAL A 544 2.50 -5.97 -3.95
N GLN A 545 1.45 -6.53 -3.37
CA GLN A 545 0.15 -5.90 -3.29
C GLN A 545 -0.51 -6.14 -1.93
N VAL A 546 -1.15 -5.11 -1.40
CA VAL A 546 -1.98 -5.15 -0.20
C VAL A 546 -3.34 -4.56 -0.53
N ARG A 547 -4.40 -5.32 -0.26
CA ARG A 547 -5.79 -4.94 -0.52
C ARG A 547 -6.62 -5.03 0.74
N SER A 548 -7.43 -4.02 1.02
CA SER A 548 -8.49 -4.06 2.01
C SER A 548 -9.61 -5.01 1.58
N LEU A 549 -9.98 -5.96 2.42
CA LEU A 549 -11.15 -6.82 2.19
C LEU A 549 -12.46 -6.13 2.56
N ASP A 550 -12.41 -5.16 3.46
CA ASP A 550 -13.58 -4.42 3.95
C ASP A 550 -14.03 -3.37 2.92
N SER A 551 -13.10 -2.61 2.33
CA SER A 551 -13.39 -1.57 1.33
C SER A 551 -13.17 -2.00 -0.13
N GLY A 552 -12.42 -3.07 -0.36
CA GLY A 552 -11.98 -3.51 -1.69
C GLY A 552 -10.82 -2.68 -2.28
N ARG A 553 -10.36 -1.62 -1.60
CA ARG A 553 -9.30 -0.71 -2.09
C ARG A 553 -7.93 -1.37 -2.06
N ILE A 554 -7.11 -1.06 -3.08
CA ILE A 554 -5.67 -1.33 -3.04
C ILE A 554 -5.04 -0.29 -2.12
N LEU A 555 -4.40 -0.75 -1.04
CA LEU A 555 -3.71 0.09 -0.07
C LEU A 555 -2.25 0.31 -0.44
N PHE A 556 -1.65 -0.67 -1.11
CA PHE A 556 -0.28 -0.60 -1.61
C PHE A 556 -0.09 -1.52 -2.81
N ALA A 557 0.69 -1.07 -3.80
CA ALA A 557 1.10 -1.87 -4.95
C ALA A 557 2.50 -1.44 -5.40
N HIS A 558 3.45 -2.39 -5.48
CA HIS A 558 4.79 -2.18 -5.99
C HIS A 558 5.09 -3.29 -7.01
N GLU A 559 5.23 -2.91 -8.30
CA GLU A 559 5.36 -3.86 -9.42
C GLU A 559 4.37 -5.04 -9.33
N ALA A 560 3.12 -4.77 -8.93
CA ALA A 560 2.15 -5.78 -8.56
C ALA A 560 1.66 -6.64 -9.75
N ASP A 561 1.77 -6.14 -10.96
CA ASP A 561 1.47 -6.79 -12.24
C ASP A 561 2.65 -7.57 -12.83
N ARG A 562 3.83 -7.48 -12.19
CA ARG A 562 5.02 -8.19 -12.63
C ARG A 562 4.92 -9.68 -12.35
N ARG A 563 5.18 -10.51 -13.39
CA ARG A 563 5.19 -11.96 -13.24
C ARG A 563 6.42 -12.41 -12.46
N MET A 564 6.18 -13.14 -11.38
CA MET A 564 7.17 -13.67 -10.46
C MET A 564 7.02 -15.17 -10.31
N SER A 565 8.09 -15.86 -9.96
CA SER A 565 7.98 -17.24 -9.50
C SER A 565 7.34 -17.26 -8.09
N PRO A 566 6.15 -17.85 -7.94
CA PRO A 566 5.45 -17.87 -6.65
C PRO A 566 5.94 -18.96 -5.71
N ALA A 567 6.73 -19.90 -6.20
CA ALA A 567 7.05 -21.15 -5.51
C ALA A 567 5.76 -21.80 -4.97
N SER A 568 5.77 -22.33 -3.75
CA SER A 568 4.60 -23.00 -3.15
C SER A 568 3.37 -22.11 -2.90
N ASN A 569 3.41 -20.81 -3.22
CA ASN A 569 2.17 -20.01 -3.29
C ASN A 569 1.26 -20.46 -4.44
N SER A 570 1.78 -21.24 -5.41
CA SER A 570 0.95 -21.96 -6.41
C SER A 570 -0.14 -22.81 -5.77
N LYS A 571 0.11 -23.33 -4.57
CA LYS A 571 -0.86 -24.15 -3.81
C LYS A 571 -2.15 -23.41 -3.44
N LEU A 572 -2.10 -22.08 -3.32
CA LEU A 572 -3.30 -21.24 -3.13
C LEU A 572 -4.27 -21.42 -4.30
N TYR A 573 -3.73 -21.42 -5.51
CA TYR A 573 -4.51 -21.56 -6.74
C TYR A 573 -5.08 -22.98 -6.88
N THR A 574 -4.28 -23.99 -6.57
CA THR A 574 -4.72 -25.40 -6.59
C THR A 574 -5.82 -25.67 -5.56
N GLY A 575 -5.64 -25.17 -4.32
CA GLY A 575 -6.64 -25.32 -3.26
C GLY A 575 -7.95 -24.60 -3.59
N ALA A 576 -7.86 -23.36 -4.08
CA ALA A 576 -9.02 -22.58 -4.49
C ALA A 576 -9.75 -23.23 -5.66
N LEU A 577 -9.04 -23.64 -6.71
CA LEU A 577 -9.58 -24.34 -7.88
C LEU A 577 -10.33 -25.62 -7.49
N ALA A 578 -9.72 -26.45 -6.65
CA ALA A 578 -10.31 -27.70 -6.21
C ALA A 578 -11.60 -27.47 -5.38
N LEU A 579 -11.57 -26.52 -4.44
CA LEU A 579 -12.73 -26.17 -3.63
C LEU A 579 -13.85 -25.52 -4.46
N ASP A 580 -13.52 -24.69 -5.45
CA ASP A 580 -14.52 -24.09 -6.34
C ASP A 580 -15.24 -25.13 -7.20
N LEU A 581 -14.47 -26.02 -7.83
CA LEU A 581 -15.03 -26.96 -8.79
C LEU A 581 -15.68 -28.19 -8.16
N LEU A 582 -15.10 -28.72 -7.08
CA LEU A 582 -15.53 -30.00 -6.49
C LEU A 582 -16.32 -29.80 -5.19
N GLY A 583 -16.08 -28.69 -4.46
CA GLY A 583 -16.67 -28.44 -3.13
C GLY A 583 -15.93 -29.14 -2.00
N GLY A 584 -16.00 -28.57 -0.79
CA GLY A 584 -15.25 -29.04 0.39
C GLY A 584 -15.65 -30.44 0.88
N ASP A 585 -16.86 -30.90 0.61
CA ASP A 585 -17.36 -32.23 1.00
C ASP A 585 -17.02 -33.35 0.01
N TYR A 586 -16.43 -32.97 -1.14
CA TYR A 586 -16.03 -33.95 -2.15
C TYR A 586 -15.06 -35.00 -1.57
N ARG A 587 -15.18 -36.26 -1.99
CA ARG A 587 -14.32 -37.37 -1.57
C ARG A 587 -13.83 -38.15 -2.79
N ILE A 588 -12.55 -38.43 -2.83
CA ILE A 588 -11.95 -39.30 -3.82
C ILE A 588 -12.37 -40.75 -3.50
N ARG A 589 -12.89 -41.47 -4.50
CA ARG A 589 -13.31 -42.87 -4.37
C ARG A 589 -12.39 -43.74 -5.19
N THR A 590 -11.71 -44.67 -4.53
CA THR A 590 -10.81 -45.64 -5.16
C THR A 590 -11.50 -47.00 -5.27
N PRO A 591 -11.93 -47.44 -6.47
CA PRO A 591 -12.60 -48.72 -6.64
C PRO A 591 -11.64 -49.89 -6.48
N LEU A 592 -12.08 -50.94 -5.82
CA LEU A 592 -11.48 -52.25 -5.77
C LEU A 592 -12.24 -53.16 -6.74
N ARG A 593 -11.59 -53.63 -7.80
CA ARG A 593 -12.21 -54.34 -8.91
C ARG A 593 -11.61 -55.71 -9.11
N SER A 594 -12.32 -56.56 -9.83
CA SER A 594 -11.87 -57.89 -10.26
C SER A 594 -12.60 -58.33 -11.51
N THR A 595 -12.11 -59.39 -12.15
CA THR A 595 -12.80 -60.08 -13.25
C THR A 595 -13.92 -61.01 -12.75
N ALA A 596 -13.95 -61.40 -11.45
CA ALA A 596 -14.92 -62.31 -10.87
C ALA A 596 -15.40 -61.83 -9.50
N ARG A 597 -16.49 -62.42 -9.00
CA ARG A 597 -16.91 -62.29 -7.59
C ARG A 597 -16.30 -63.39 -6.75
N PRO A 598 -16.06 -63.22 -5.44
CA PRO A 598 -15.70 -64.29 -4.54
C PRO A 598 -16.75 -65.41 -4.57
N ASN A 599 -16.33 -66.66 -4.59
CA ASN A 599 -17.21 -67.78 -4.45
C ASN A 599 -17.71 -67.97 -2.98
N ALA A 600 -18.56 -68.94 -2.72
CA ALA A 600 -19.13 -69.20 -1.40
C ALA A 600 -18.05 -69.53 -0.33
N GLY A 601 -16.86 -69.94 -0.72
CA GLY A 601 -15.71 -70.20 0.15
C GLY A 601 -14.85 -68.96 0.36
N GLY A 602 -15.17 -67.84 -0.27
CA GLY A 602 -14.41 -66.61 -0.18
C GLY A 602 -13.20 -66.56 -1.11
N VAL A 603 -13.14 -67.42 -2.11
CA VAL A 603 -12.05 -67.45 -3.12
C VAL A 603 -12.39 -66.53 -4.26
N LEU A 604 -11.54 -65.52 -4.51
CA LEU A 604 -11.57 -64.64 -5.67
C LEU A 604 -10.74 -65.27 -6.79
N ALA A 605 -11.42 -65.81 -7.83
CA ALA A 605 -10.74 -66.45 -8.98
C ALA A 605 -10.42 -65.40 -10.06
N GLY A 606 -9.36 -64.63 -9.83
CA GLY A 606 -8.95 -63.53 -10.71
C GLY A 606 -8.09 -62.51 -10.01
N ASP A 607 -7.69 -61.49 -10.73
CA ASP A 607 -6.87 -60.38 -10.18
C ASP A 607 -7.70 -59.51 -9.25
N LEU A 608 -7.06 -59.01 -8.19
CA LEU A 608 -7.55 -57.87 -7.42
C LEU A 608 -6.91 -56.58 -7.96
N ILE A 609 -7.73 -55.68 -8.43
CA ILE A 609 -7.29 -54.43 -9.05
C ILE A 609 -7.64 -53.27 -8.11
N ILE A 610 -6.67 -52.50 -7.68
CA ILE A 610 -6.82 -51.24 -6.97
C ILE A 610 -6.75 -50.15 -8.03
N ALA A 611 -7.90 -49.62 -8.46
CA ALA A 611 -7.96 -48.60 -9.51
C ALA A 611 -7.75 -47.21 -8.90
N GLY A 612 -6.50 -46.77 -8.84
CA GLY A 612 -6.07 -45.50 -8.23
C GLY A 612 -6.78 -44.27 -8.80
N ARG A 613 -6.96 -43.27 -7.97
CA ARG A 613 -7.57 -41.97 -8.32
C ARG A 613 -6.80 -40.76 -7.78
N GLY A 614 -5.56 -41.00 -7.33
CA GLY A 614 -4.73 -39.95 -6.75
C GLY A 614 -5.21 -39.50 -5.36
N ASP A 615 -5.66 -40.45 -4.54
CA ASP A 615 -5.98 -40.14 -3.13
C ASP A 615 -4.69 -39.99 -2.32
N PRO A 616 -4.38 -38.79 -1.79
CA PRO A 616 -3.16 -38.54 -1.07
C PRO A 616 -3.21 -38.99 0.41
N SER A 617 -4.36 -39.50 0.88
CA SER A 617 -4.59 -39.72 2.31
C SER A 617 -3.99 -41.04 2.85
N TRP A 618 -3.36 -41.85 1.98
CA TRP A 618 -2.80 -43.17 2.36
C TRP A 618 -1.39 -42.98 2.99
N ASP A 619 -1.39 -42.40 4.19
CA ASP A 619 -0.19 -42.11 4.94
C ASP A 619 -0.39 -42.37 6.44
N HIS A 620 0.60 -43.00 7.05
CA HIS A 620 0.61 -43.35 8.48
C HIS A 620 1.21 -42.25 9.36
N ARG A 621 2.00 -41.34 8.80
CA ARG A 621 2.66 -40.24 9.53
C ARG A 621 1.65 -39.27 10.11
N THR A 622 0.54 -39.06 9.41
CA THR A 622 -0.56 -38.25 9.89
C THR A 622 -1.25 -38.96 11.07
N GLY A 623 -1.09 -38.40 12.26
CA GLY A 623 -1.62 -38.98 13.51
C GLY A 623 -0.72 -40.01 14.16
N LYS A 624 0.52 -40.21 13.74
CA LYS A 624 1.53 -41.13 14.28
C LYS A 624 1.02 -42.55 14.42
N LYS A 625 0.41 -43.09 13.40
CA LYS A 625 -0.12 -44.45 13.36
C LYS A 625 0.94 -45.44 12.89
N ASP A 626 0.70 -46.73 13.12
CA ASP A 626 1.51 -47.79 12.56
C ASP A 626 1.35 -47.81 11.02
N PHE A 627 2.45 -48.12 10.30
CA PHE A 627 2.50 -48.17 8.83
C PHE A 627 1.38 -49.04 8.22
N TRP A 628 1.08 -50.17 8.87
CA TRP A 628 0.07 -51.13 8.38
C TRP A 628 -1.36 -50.60 8.51
N SER A 629 -1.62 -49.64 9.38
CA SER A 629 -2.93 -49.00 9.56
C SER A 629 -3.40 -48.30 8.29
N THR A 630 -2.51 -47.93 7.39
CA THR A 630 -2.82 -47.34 6.08
C THR A 630 -3.69 -48.30 5.23
N PHE A 631 -3.56 -49.60 5.42
CA PHE A 631 -4.25 -50.60 4.61
C PHE A 631 -5.54 -51.09 5.23
N GLU A 632 -5.89 -50.73 6.46
CA GLU A 632 -7.14 -51.13 7.14
C GLU A 632 -8.40 -50.90 6.30
N PRO A 633 -8.58 -49.77 5.60
CA PRO A 633 -9.76 -49.55 4.75
C PRO A 633 -9.89 -50.53 3.59
N PHE A 634 -8.73 -50.92 3.01
CA PHE A 634 -8.68 -51.93 1.93
C PHE A 634 -9.02 -53.31 2.44
N VAL A 635 -8.47 -53.72 3.57
CA VAL A 635 -8.74 -54.99 4.24
C VAL A 635 -10.22 -55.07 4.60
N ALA A 636 -10.79 -54.04 5.20
CA ALA A 636 -12.20 -53.99 5.60
C ALA A 636 -13.14 -54.07 4.38
N ALA A 637 -12.81 -53.39 3.29
CA ALA A 637 -13.63 -53.45 2.05
C ALA A 637 -13.63 -54.88 1.44
N LEU A 638 -12.46 -55.57 1.42
CA LEU A 638 -12.35 -56.92 0.93
C LEU A 638 -13.01 -57.96 1.83
N GLN A 639 -12.88 -57.80 3.15
CA GLN A 639 -13.61 -58.67 4.12
C GLN A 639 -15.12 -58.50 3.98
N LYS A 640 -15.61 -57.27 3.79
CA LYS A 640 -17.03 -56.99 3.55
C LYS A 640 -17.50 -57.61 2.24
N ALA A 641 -16.65 -57.71 1.22
CA ALA A 641 -16.92 -58.41 -0.04
C ALA A 641 -16.83 -59.94 0.10
N GLY A 642 -16.45 -60.47 1.25
CA GLY A 642 -16.34 -61.89 1.53
C GLY A 642 -15.04 -62.52 0.97
N VAL A 643 -14.03 -61.77 0.64
CA VAL A 643 -12.74 -62.27 0.11
C VAL A 643 -11.89 -62.83 1.25
N LYS A 644 -11.45 -64.09 1.10
CA LYS A 644 -10.52 -64.80 2.01
C LYS A 644 -9.24 -65.24 1.28
N ARG A 645 -9.28 -65.42 -0.02
CA ARG A 645 -8.15 -65.79 -0.85
C ARG A 645 -8.29 -65.23 -2.26
N ILE A 646 -7.19 -64.69 -2.82
CA ILE A 646 -7.07 -64.18 -4.17
C ILE A 646 -6.12 -65.10 -4.94
N THR A 647 -6.56 -65.68 -6.05
CA THR A 647 -5.73 -66.62 -6.81
C THR A 647 -4.99 -65.94 -7.96
N GLY A 648 -5.42 -64.80 -8.37
CA GLY A 648 -4.77 -63.96 -9.38
C GLY A 648 -3.80 -62.94 -8.77
N ASP A 649 -3.34 -62.01 -9.59
CA ASP A 649 -2.42 -60.93 -9.20
C ASP A 649 -3.13 -59.84 -8.36
N LEU A 650 -2.35 -59.19 -7.52
CA LEU A 650 -2.73 -57.90 -6.93
C LEU A 650 -2.16 -56.79 -7.81
N VAL A 651 -3.01 -55.99 -8.43
CA VAL A 651 -2.64 -54.98 -9.41
C VAL A 651 -2.95 -53.61 -8.89
N ALA A 652 -1.91 -52.79 -8.69
CA ALA A 652 -2.06 -51.38 -8.45
C ALA A 652 -2.14 -50.64 -9.81
N ASP A 653 -3.35 -50.25 -10.21
CA ASP A 653 -3.60 -49.57 -11.46
C ASP A 653 -3.54 -48.06 -11.29
N ALA A 654 -2.42 -47.45 -11.70
CA ALA A 654 -2.17 -46.00 -11.66
C ALA A 654 -2.41 -45.34 -13.03
N THR A 655 -3.03 -46.01 -13.99
CA THR A 655 -3.24 -45.49 -15.37
C THR A 655 -4.25 -44.35 -15.45
N TRP A 656 -5.00 -44.08 -14.38
CA TRP A 656 -6.00 -43.02 -14.35
C TRP A 656 -5.39 -41.63 -14.48
N LEU A 657 -4.24 -41.34 -13.84
CA LEU A 657 -3.46 -40.14 -14.08
C LEU A 657 -2.61 -40.34 -15.35
N ARG A 658 -2.83 -39.48 -16.32
CA ARG A 658 -2.18 -39.54 -17.64
C ARG A 658 -1.10 -38.52 -17.75
N GLN A 659 0.00 -38.70 -17.03
CA GLN A 659 1.16 -37.79 -17.00
C GLN A 659 2.43 -38.56 -16.63
N PRO A 660 3.64 -37.98 -16.91
CA PRO A 660 4.89 -38.51 -16.41
C PRO A 660 4.93 -38.52 -14.87
N PRO A 661 5.81 -39.32 -14.26
CA PRO A 661 5.96 -39.36 -12.80
C PRO A 661 6.59 -38.10 -12.19
N ALA A 662 7.25 -37.28 -13.01
CA ALA A 662 7.77 -35.98 -12.61
C ALA A 662 6.89 -34.86 -13.16
N GLY A 663 6.68 -33.81 -12.39
CA GLY A 663 5.99 -32.63 -12.87
C GLY A 663 6.77 -31.89 -13.96
N ALA A 664 6.06 -31.10 -14.76
CA ALA A 664 6.67 -30.33 -15.83
C ALA A 664 7.69 -29.32 -15.27
N SER A 665 8.88 -29.29 -15.89
CA SER A 665 9.99 -28.38 -15.54
C SER A 665 10.60 -28.57 -14.14
N TRP A 666 10.40 -29.75 -13.52
CA TRP A 666 11.19 -30.13 -12.35
C TRP A 666 12.64 -30.36 -12.79
N THR A 667 13.59 -30.02 -11.93
CA THR A 667 15.01 -30.28 -12.18
C THR A 667 15.41 -31.67 -11.68
N ALA A 668 16.49 -32.22 -12.20
CA ALA A 668 16.92 -33.57 -11.81
C ALA A 668 17.25 -33.66 -10.31
N ASP A 669 17.78 -32.61 -9.73
CA ASP A 669 18.09 -32.50 -8.30
C ASP A 669 16.84 -32.37 -7.41
N ASP A 670 15.70 -31.94 -7.93
CA ASP A 670 14.45 -31.96 -7.16
C ASP A 670 14.02 -33.39 -6.80
N MET A 671 14.33 -34.37 -7.67
CA MET A 671 13.95 -35.77 -7.50
C MET A 671 14.79 -36.55 -6.49
N ASP A 672 15.81 -35.93 -5.90
CA ASP A 672 16.61 -36.48 -4.83
C ASP A 672 15.91 -36.39 -3.45
N TYR A 673 14.88 -35.55 -3.36
CA TYR A 673 14.22 -35.18 -2.10
C TYR A 673 12.74 -35.58 -2.08
N ASP A 674 12.17 -35.68 -0.88
CA ASP A 674 10.77 -35.98 -0.60
C ASP A 674 9.80 -35.08 -1.37
N TYR A 675 10.12 -33.80 -1.51
CA TYR A 675 9.32 -32.80 -2.23
C TYR A 675 9.25 -33.00 -3.75
N GLY A 676 10.14 -33.83 -4.32
CA GLY A 676 10.17 -34.25 -5.73
C GLY A 676 9.79 -35.73 -5.92
N ALA A 677 9.06 -36.32 -4.98
CA ALA A 677 8.59 -37.70 -5.09
C ALA A 677 7.68 -37.93 -6.31
N GLU A 678 7.77 -39.12 -6.93
CA GLU A 678 7.06 -39.48 -8.16
C GLU A 678 5.53 -39.36 -8.02
N ILE A 679 4.88 -38.67 -8.96
CA ILE A 679 3.41 -38.52 -9.03
C ILE A 679 2.80 -39.85 -9.52
N SER A 680 1.83 -40.40 -8.79
CA SER A 680 1.15 -41.66 -9.14
C SER A 680 -0.30 -41.65 -8.68
N ALA A 681 -1.23 -42.20 -9.47
CA ALA A 681 -2.62 -42.35 -9.05
C ALA A 681 -2.81 -43.32 -7.88
N VAL A 682 -1.82 -44.17 -7.60
CA VAL A 682 -1.73 -45.05 -6.43
C VAL A 682 -0.50 -44.58 -5.60
N THR A 683 -0.70 -44.03 -4.44
CA THR A 683 0.33 -43.48 -3.56
C THR A 683 0.50 -44.33 -2.30
N LEU A 684 1.59 -44.12 -1.58
CA LEU A 684 1.80 -44.68 -0.24
C LEU A 684 2.78 -43.80 0.52
N ALA A 685 2.40 -43.30 1.70
CA ALA A 685 3.29 -42.56 2.58
C ALA A 685 4.03 -41.46 1.81
N ASP A 686 3.29 -40.62 1.09
CA ASP A 686 3.77 -39.53 0.23
C ASP A 686 4.91 -39.94 -0.74
N ASN A 687 4.96 -41.21 -1.10
CA ASN A 687 5.89 -41.82 -2.05
C ASN A 687 7.38 -41.67 -1.66
N TYR A 688 7.69 -41.54 -0.37
CA TYR A 688 9.06 -41.58 0.15
C TYR A 688 9.14 -42.43 1.41
N VAL A 689 10.35 -42.91 1.74
CA VAL A 689 10.68 -43.64 2.96
C VAL A 689 11.53 -42.79 3.88
N ASP A 690 11.43 -43.05 5.18
CA ASP A 690 12.29 -42.45 6.19
C ASP A 690 13.54 -43.33 6.37
N LEU A 691 14.71 -42.70 6.36
CA LEU A 691 16.00 -43.30 6.58
C LEU A 691 16.55 -42.85 7.93
N ARG A 692 16.94 -43.83 8.75
CA ARG A 692 17.63 -43.57 10.02
C ARG A 692 19.09 -43.93 9.90
N ILE A 693 19.97 -42.94 10.11
CA ILE A 693 21.43 -43.07 9.98
C ILE A 693 22.05 -42.88 11.35
N THR A 694 22.72 -43.94 11.85
CA THR A 694 23.28 -43.96 13.20
C THR A 694 24.80 -44.03 13.09
N PRO A 695 25.57 -43.13 13.80
CA PRO A 695 27.03 -43.22 13.85
C PRO A 695 27.49 -44.56 14.44
N ALA A 696 28.56 -45.15 13.88
CA ALA A 696 29.16 -46.35 14.40
C ALA A 696 29.89 -46.10 15.72
N ALA A 697 30.29 -47.19 16.40
CA ALA A 697 31.01 -47.13 17.68
C ALA A 697 32.47 -46.61 17.57
N ALA A 698 33.03 -46.49 16.36
CA ALA A 698 34.39 -45.99 16.12
C ALA A 698 34.47 -45.09 14.89
N ALA A 699 35.34 -44.07 14.98
CA ALA A 699 35.61 -43.20 13.83
C ALA A 699 36.27 -43.99 12.69
N GLY A 700 35.93 -43.60 11.44
CA GLY A 700 36.37 -44.30 10.22
C GLY A 700 35.49 -45.48 9.80
N GLN A 701 34.55 -45.90 10.62
CA GLN A 701 33.57 -46.92 10.24
C GLN A 701 32.35 -46.35 9.54
N PRO A 702 31.71 -47.10 8.62
CA PRO A 702 30.44 -46.71 8.00
C PRO A 702 29.35 -46.50 9.06
N CYS A 703 28.48 -45.54 8.88
CA CYS A 703 27.28 -45.39 9.70
C CYS A 703 26.31 -46.56 9.44
N ALA A 704 25.50 -46.94 10.42
CA ALA A 704 24.39 -47.87 10.20
C ALA A 704 23.21 -47.14 9.55
N VAL A 705 22.59 -47.75 8.55
CA VAL A 705 21.42 -47.17 7.85
C VAL A 705 20.25 -48.15 7.95
N GLU A 706 19.09 -47.65 8.35
CA GLU A 706 17.82 -48.37 8.42
C GLU A 706 16.76 -47.67 7.55
N VAL A 707 16.08 -48.42 6.70
CA VAL A 707 14.87 -47.98 5.96
C VAL A 707 13.69 -48.30 6.85
N LEU A 708 12.92 -47.30 7.29
CA LEU A 708 11.89 -47.54 8.31
C LEU A 708 10.60 -48.13 7.75
N GLN A 709 10.23 -47.87 6.47
CA GLN A 709 9.04 -48.44 5.86
C GLN A 709 9.42 -49.69 5.02
N PRO A 710 8.75 -50.81 5.24
CA PRO A 710 9.05 -52.07 4.57
C PRO A 710 8.57 -52.09 3.11
N GLY A 711 9.18 -52.97 2.30
CA GLY A 711 8.68 -53.33 0.98
C GLY A 711 8.90 -52.31 -0.13
N SER A 712 9.61 -51.20 0.14
CA SER A 712 9.85 -50.13 -0.86
C SER A 712 10.68 -50.61 -2.07
N GLY A 713 11.47 -51.68 -1.92
CA GLY A 713 12.41 -52.10 -2.95
C GLY A 713 13.61 -51.18 -3.16
N LEU A 714 13.74 -50.15 -2.34
CA LEU A 714 14.85 -49.18 -2.43
C LEU A 714 16.17 -49.84 -2.04
N VAL A 715 17.17 -49.74 -2.89
CA VAL A 715 18.54 -50.16 -2.59
C VAL A 715 19.32 -49.00 -2.04
N VAL A 716 19.98 -49.20 -0.88
CA VAL A 716 20.81 -48.14 -0.25
C VAL A 716 22.29 -48.44 -0.47
N ASP A 717 22.96 -47.60 -1.27
CA ASP A 717 24.41 -47.55 -1.40
C ASP A 717 24.96 -46.61 -0.32
N ASN A 718 25.32 -47.21 0.81
CA ASN A 718 25.79 -46.48 1.98
C ASN A 718 27.31 -46.21 1.92
N ARG A 719 27.65 -44.94 1.67
CA ARG A 719 29.02 -44.40 1.70
C ARG A 719 29.21 -43.37 2.83
N THR A 720 28.34 -43.38 3.84
CA THR A 720 28.49 -42.49 5.02
C THR A 720 29.60 -43.00 5.95
N VAL A 721 30.27 -42.07 6.61
CA VAL A 721 31.39 -42.39 7.53
C VAL A 721 31.18 -41.71 8.89
N THR A 722 31.45 -42.46 9.95
CA THR A 722 31.53 -41.87 11.30
C THR A 722 32.85 -41.10 11.42
N GLY A 723 32.75 -39.77 11.52
CA GLY A 723 33.88 -38.87 11.72
C GLY A 723 34.37 -38.85 13.18
N PRO A 724 35.51 -38.23 13.47
CA PRO A 724 35.92 -37.95 14.85
C PRO A 724 34.86 -37.17 15.65
N THR A 725 34.95 -37.22 16.97
CA THR A 725 34.08 -36.41 17.84
C THR A 725 34.21 -34.94 17.48
N GLY A 726 33.06 -34.25 17.27
CA GLY A 726 33.01 -32.83 16.91
C GLY A 726 33.21 -32.53 15.40
N SER A 727 33.32 -33.56 14.54
CA SER A 727 33.31 -33.35 13.07
C SER A 727 31.95 -32.78 12.59
N ALA A 728 31.96 -32.20 11.39
CA ALA A 728 30.74 -31.70 10.77
C ALA A 728 29.69 -32.81 10.61
N ARG A 729 28.43 -32.44 10.82
CA ARG A 729 27.27 -33.28 10.59
C ARG A 729 26.73 -32.96 9.17
N GLU A 730 27.06 -33.78 8.20
CA GLU A 730 26.63 -33.61 6.80
C GLU A 730 26.22 -34.95 6.20
N ILE A 731 24.98 -35.09 5.79
CA ILE A 731 24.48 -36.22 5.04
C ILE A 731 23.88 -35.69 3.72
N ARG A 732 24.18 -36.40 2.66
CA ARG A 732 23.62 -36.15 1.33
C ARG A 732 22.91 -37.40 0.83
N VAL A 733 21.71 -37.22 0.37
CA VAL A 733 20.88 -38.23 -0.28
C VAL A 733 20.86 -37.91 -1.77
N GLN A 734 21.20 -38.86 -2.63
CA GLN A 734 21.19 -38.69 -4.09
C GLN A 734 20.61 -39.92 -4.76
N ARG A 735 19.73 -39.74 -5.73
CA ARG A 735 19.18 -40.79 -6.57
C ARG A 735 19.21 -40.38 -8.03
N LEU A 736 19.90 -41.14 -8.86
CA LEU A 736 19.91 -40.86 -10.29
C LEU A 736 18.53 -41.18 -10.90
N PRO A 737 18.01 -40.39 -11.86
CA PRO A 737 16.74 -40.63 -12.50
C PRO A 737 16.69 -42.02 -13.15
N GLY A 738 15.66 -42.81 -12.80
CA GLY A 738 15.44 -44.17 -13.31
C GLY A 738 16.12 -45.28 -12.52
N GLU A 739 16.92 -44.96 -11.49
CA GLU A 739 17.54 -45.97 -10.62
C GLU A 739 16.68 -46.27 -9.39
N ASP A 740 16.82 -47.50 -8.88
CA ASP A 740 16.23 -47.94 -7.62
C ASP A 740 17.22 -47.77 -6.44
N THR A 741 18.41 -47.22 -6.71
CA THR A 741 19.50 -47.06 -5.77
C THR A 741 19.55 -45.64 -5.26
N VAL A 742 19.54 -45.48 -3.94
CA VAL A 742 19.82 -44.21 -3.26
C VAL A 742 21.28 -44.24 -2.73
N HIS A 743 22.07 -43.27 -3.14
CA HIS A 743 23.43 -43.06 -2.68
C HIS A 743 23.44 -42.14 -1.48
N LEU A 744 23.89 -42.66 -0.33
CA LEU A 744 24.09 -41.90 0.88
C LEU A 744 25.57 -41.58 1.07
N THR A 745 25.94 -40.33 1.16
CA THR A 745 27.30 -39.85 1.36
C THR A 745 27.35 -38.86 2.53
N GLY A 746 28.51 -38.69 3.11
CA GLY A 746 28.74 -37.71 4.17
C GLY A 746 29.25 -38.24 5.48
N THR A 747 29.15 -37.46 6.53
CA THR A 747 29.77 -37.75 7.84
C THR A 747 28.84 -37.44 9.00
N LEU A 748 28.81 -38.31 9.99
CA LEU A 748 28.22 -38.04 11.31
C LEU A 748 29.33 -38.16 12.39
N PRO A 749 29.37 -37.28 13.40
CA PRO A 749 30.38 -37.32 14.45
C PRO A 749 30.20 -38.52 15.37
N LEU A 750 31.32 -39.11 15.81
CA LEU A 750 31.35 -40.19 16.81
C LEU A 750 30.64 -39.73 18.11
N GLY A 751 29.69 -40.54 18.59
CA GLY A 751 28.85 -40.19 19.73
C GLY A 751 27.81 -39.13 19.46
N GLY A 752 27.65 -38.69 18.20
CA GLY A 752 26.63 -37.74 17.79
C GLY A 752 25.22 -38.32 17.76
N GLN A 753 24.24 -37.46 17.59
CA GLN A 753 22.84 -37.89 17.46
C GLN A 753 22.59 -38.62 16.14
N VAL A 754 21.58 -39.47 16.14
CA VAL A 754 21.05 -40.12 14.94
C VAL A 754 20.56 -39.04 13.93
N GLU A 755 20.77 -39.26 12.63
CA GLU A 755 20.21 -38.48 11.54
C GLU A 755 18.99 -39.20 11.00
N GLU A 756 17.91 -38.47 10.86
CA GLU A 756 16.70 -38.91 10.14
C GLU A 756 16.56 -38.06 8.87
N THR A 757 16.40 -38.73 7.74
CA THR A 757 16.25 -38.09 6.41
C THR A 757 15.29 -38.89 5.57
N GLU A 758 14.79 -38.35 4.49
CA GLU A 758 13.82 -38.98 3.57
C GLU A 758 14.50 -39.38 2.25
N ALA A 759 13.94 -40.38 1.59
CA ALA A 759 14.32 -40.77 0.24
C ALA A 759 13.09 -41.13 -0.61
N PRO A 760 12.89 -40.50 -1.80
CA PRO A 760 11.77 -40.80 -2.68
C PRO A 760 11.86 -42.22 -3.25
N VAL A 761 10.71 -42.91 -3.27
CA VAL A 761 10.61 -44.29 -3.74
C VAL A 761 10.24 -44.28 -5.23
N PRO A 762 11.05 -44.93 -6.09
CA PRO A 762 10.68 -45.12 -7.47
C PRO A 762 9.53 -46.12 -7.61
N ARG A 763 8.66 -45.87 -8.59
CA ARG A 763 7.47 -46.73 -8.83
C ARG A 763 6.58 -46.94 -7.58
N PRO A 764 6.04 -45.85 -6.97
CA PRO A 764 5.29 -45.93 -5.71
C PRO A 764 4.08 -46.86 -5.78
N ALA A 765 3.41 -46.98 -6.93
CA ALA A 765 2.30 -47.96 -7.13
C ALA A 765 2.77 -49.39 -6.95
N GLN A 766 4.01 -49.75 -7.36
CA GLN A 766 4.58 -51.06 -7.13
C GLN A 766 4.85 -51.28 -5.63
N TRP A 767 5.37 -50.31 -4.93
CA TRP A 767 5.54 -50.39 -3.51
C TRP A 767 4.21 -50.59 -2.77
N PHE A 768 3.19 -49.83 -3.16
CA PHE A 768 1.83 -49.98 -2.61
C PHE A 768 1.31 -51.44 -2.81
N ALA A 769 1.46 -52.00 -3.98
CA ALA A 769 1.00 -53.36 -4.28
C ALA A 769 1.72 -54.41 -3.41
N ILE A 770 3.03 -54.27 -3.22
CA ILE A 770 3.82 -55.19 -2.37
C ILE A 770 3.38 -55.05 -0.91
N ALA A 771 3.25 -53.83 -0.37
CA ALA A 771 2.85 -53.58 0.98
C ALA A 771 1.39 -54.00 1.27
N LEU A 772 0.47 -53.74 0.36
CA LEU A 772 -0.93 -54.19 0.46
C LEU A 772 -1.01 -55.71 0.49
N ARG A 773 -0.25 -56.45 -0.35
CA ARG A 773 -0.20 -57.91 -0.30
C ARG A 773 0.19 -58.42 1.08
N GLU A 774 1.20 -57.84 1.67
CA GLU A 774 1.65 -58.20 3.01
C GLU A 774 0.60 -57.86 4.06
N ALA A 775 -0.03 -56.67 3.99
CA ALA A 775 -1.11 -56.27 4.88
C ALA A 775 -2.32 -57.23 4.80
N LEU A 776 -2.70 -57.69 3.60
CA LEU A 776 -3.76 -58.69 3.40
C LEU A 776 -3.39 -60.03 4.02
N GLN A 777 -2.14 -60.48 3.86
CA GLN A 777 -1.65 -61.73 4.51
C GLN A 777 -1.69 -61.66 6.02
N LYS A 778 -1.26 -60.53 6.61
CA LYS A 778 -1.37 -60.28 8.06
C LYS A 778 -2.81 -60.26 8.55
N ALA A 779 -3.76 -59.83 7.72
CA ALA A 779 -5.22 -59.85 7.99
C ALA A 779 -5.92 -61.19 7.68
N GLY A 780 -5.15 -62.22 7.31
CA GLY A 780 -5.68 -63.56 7.01
C GLY A 780 -6.29 -63.71 5.59
N ILE A 781 -6.02 -62.77 4.69
CA ILE A 781 -6.43 -62.86 3.26
C ILE A 781 -5.21 -63.35 2.44
N ALA A 782 -5.25 -64.56 1.93
CA ALA A 782 -4.14 -65.11 1.14
C ALA A 782 -4.14 -64.53 -0.28
N VAL A 783 -2.94 -64.22 -0.81
CA VAL A 783 -2.73 -63.75 -2.21
C VAL A 783 -1.73 -64.70 -2.88
N ASP A 784 -2.16 -65.51 -3.83
CA ASP A 784 -1.32 -66.50 -4.52
C ASP A 784 -0.48 -65.89 -5.64
N GLY A 785 -1.06 -64.84 -6.31
CA GLY A 785 -0.42 -64.22 -7.46
C GLY A 785 0.62 -63.16 -7.08
N ARG A 786 1.14 -62.45 -8.06
CA ARG A 786 2.18 -61.42 -7.92
C ARG A 786 1.55 -60.10 -7.50
N ALA A 787 2.32 -59.31 -6.77
CA ALA A 787 2.03 -57.88 -6.64
C ALA A 787 2.70 -57.14 -7.79
N ARG A 788 1.92 -56.43 -8.61
CA ARG A 788 2.40 -55.65 -9.74
C ARG A 788 1.65 -54.32 -9.89
N SER A 789 2.23 -53.41 -10.65
CA SER A 789 1.60 -52.14 -10.98
C SER A 789 1.53 -51.92 -12.49
N VAL A 790 0.57 -51.13 -12.93
CA VAL A 790 0.46 -50.56 -14.28
C VAL A 790 0.29 -49.04 -14.18
N ARG A 791 0.87 -48.31 -15.13
CA ARG A 791 0.76 -46.85 -15.20
C ARG A 791 0.59 -46.36 -16.63
N TRP A 792 0.06 -45.20 -16.84
CA TRP A 792 0.06 -44.57 -18.17
C TRP A 792 1.52 -44.49 -18.74
N PRO A 793 1.74 -44.78 -20.03
CA PRO A 793 0.74 -45.00 -21.08
C PRO A 793 0.28 -46.46 -21.27
N ASP A 794 0.56 -47.36 -20.33
CA ASP A 794 0.05 -48.73 -20.42
C ASP A 794 -1.50 -48.79 -20.45
N ALA A 795 -2.06 -49.89 -20.92
CA ALA A 795 -3.50 -50.10 -20.84
C ALA A 795 -3.95 -50.31 -19.39
N PRO A 796 -5.12 -49.76 -18.99
CA PRO A 796 -5.69 -50.02 -17.67
C PRO A 796 -5.90 -51.51 -17.43
N ALA A 797 -5.77 -51.94 -16.17
CA ALA A 797 -6.11 -53.31 -15.78
C ALA A 797 -7.62 -53.56 -15.95
N THR A 798 -7.95 -54.69 -16.55
CA THR A 798 -9.36 -55.04 -16.84
C THR A 798 -10.01 -55.74 -15.67
N GLY A 799 -11.14 -55.22 -15.17
CA GLY A 799 -11.96 -55.82 -14.13
C GLY A 799 -13.30 -55.10 -14.03
N GLU A 800 -14.38 -55.75 -14.42
CA GLU A 800 -15.72 -55.12 -14.42
C GLU A 800 -16.48 -55.27 -13.11
N VAL A 801 -16.09 -56.22 -12.26
CA VAL A 801 -16.77 -56.49 -10.98
C VAL A 801 -16.25 -55.54 -9.91
N LEU A 802 -17.10 -54.68 -9.42
CA LEU A 802 -16.80 -53.85 -8.23
C LEU A 802 -16.95 -54.72 -6.96
N LEU A 803 -15.86 -54.83 -6.20
CA LEU A 803 -15.81 -55.53 -4.89
C LEU A 803 -16.10 -54.59 -3.74
N GLY A 804 -15.63 -53.35 -3.85
CA GLY A 804 -15.80 -52.30 -2.85
C GLY A 804 -15.09 -51.03 -3.27
N GLU A 805 -15.14 -50.02 -2.41
CA GLU A 805 -14.46 -48.76 -2.62
C GLU A 805 -13.76 -48.32 -1.32
N VAL A 806 -12.59 -47.72 -1.45
CA VAL A 806 -11.95 -46.93 -0.38
C VAL A 806 -12.18 -45.46 -0.67
N THR A 807 -12.58 -44.70 0.35
CA THR A 807 -12.98 -43.32 0.22
C THR A 807 -12.05 -42.42 1.06
N SER A 808 -11.57 -41.34 0.46
CA SER A 808 -10.71 -40.37 1.14
C SER A 808 -11.41 -39.58 2.25
N ALA A 809 -10.66 -38.80 3.02
CA ALA A 809 -11.17 -37.68 3.79
C ALA A 809 -11.88 -36.65 2.87
N PRO A 810 -12.74 -35.76 3.37
CA PRO A 810 -13.32 -34.67 2.58
C PRO A 810 -12.23 -33.77 1.99
N LEU A 811 -12.50 -33.18 0.83
CA LEU A 811 -11.53 -32.34 0.11
C LEU A 811 -11.02 -31.15 0.96
N ARG A 812 -11.89 -30.56 1.79
CA ARG A 812 -11.44 -29.48 2.73
C ARG A 812 -10.29 -29.93 3.64
N ASP A 813 -10.32 -31.20 4.10
CA ASP A 813 -9.27 -31.74 4.96
C ASP A 813 -8.02 -32.10 4.14
N LEU A 814 -8.20 -32.55 2.88
CA LEU A 814 -7.08 -32.79 1.97
C LEU A 814 -6.37 -31.49 1.58
N VAL A 815 -7.13 -30.40 1.39
CA VAL A 815 -6.56 -29.06 1.12
C VAL A 815 -5.75 -28.57 2.33
N ALA A 816 -6.27 -28.71 3.55
CA ALA A 816 -5.52 -28.37 4.76
C ALA A 816 -4.25 -29.24 4.90
N ARG A 817 -4.36 -30.52 4.58
CA ARG A 817 -3.28 -31.49 4.65
C ARG A 817 -2.06 -31.10 3.80
N PHE A 818 -2.25 -30.67 2.56
CA PHE A 818 -1.13 -30.22 1.74
C PHE A 818 -0.71 -28.76 1.98
N MET A 819 -1.64 -27.90 2.39
CA MET A 819 -1.39 -26.47 2.55
C MET A 819 -0.52 -26.17 3.77
N LEU A 820 -0.85 -26.76 4.94
CA LEU A 820 -0.17 -26.49 6.21
C LEU A 820 1.34 -26.84 6.17
N PRO A 821 1.76 -28.07 5.83
CA PRO A 821 3.16 -28.43 5.71
C PRO A 821 3.79 -28.01 4.39
N SER A 822 2.98 -27.57 3.42
CA SER A 822 3.42 -27.26 2.05
C SER A 822 3.80 -28.47 1.20
N GLN A 823 3.05 -29.58 1.30
CA GLN A 823 3.33 -30.84 0.63
C GLN A 823 3.10 -30.74 -0.89
N ASN A 824 4.12 -31.10 -1.70
CA ASN A 824 4.05 -30.96 -3.16
C ASN A 824 3.25 -32.08 -3.81
N LEU A 825 3.61 -33.38 -3.53
CA LEU A 825 2.95 -34.52 -4.17
C LEU A 825 1.43 -34.48 -4.00
N GLU A 826 0.96 -34.26 -2.77
CA GLU A 826 -0.48 -34.19 -2.48
C GLU A 826 -1.17 -33.08 -3.27
N THR A 827 -0.47 -31.93 -3.45
CA THR A 827 -1.00 -30.81 -4.25
C THR A 827 -1.13 -31.18 -5.72
N ASP A 828 -0.09 -31.79 -6.30
CA ASP A 828 -0.10 -32.19 -7.71
C ASP A 828 -1.10 -33.31 -7.98
N LEU A 829 -1.31 -34.20 -7.01
CA LEU A 829 -2.37 -35.22 -7.09
C LEU A 829 -3.76 -34.59 -7.14
N ILE A 830 -4.05 -33.63 -6.27
CA ILE A 830 -5.35 -32.93 -6.28
C ILE A 830 -5.50 -32.09 -7.55
N PHE A 831 -4.44 -31.41 -8.00
CA PHE A 831 -4.46 -30.63 -9.24
C PHE A 831 -4.77 -31.50 -10.45
N SER A 832 -4.02 -32.61 -10.61
CA SER A 832 -4.24 -33.59 -11.69
C SER A 832 -5.60 -34.29 -11.58
N HIS A 833 -6.07 -34.54 -10.36
CA HIS A 833 -7.42 -35.08 -10.12
C HIS A 833 -8.51 -34.16 -10.67
N VAL A 834 -8.41 -32.82 -10.41
CA VAL A 834 -9.33 -31.83 -10.99
C VAL A 834 -9.28 -31.89 -12.52
N GLY A 835 -8.11 -32.02 -13.12
CA GLY A 835 -7.95 -32.18 -14.57
C GLY A 835 -8.68 -33.40 -15.11
N GLU A 836 -8.49 -34.59 -14.51
CA GLU A 836 -9.14 -35.82 -14.94
C GLU A 836 -10.67 -35.80 -14.75
N GLN A 837 -11.19 -35.09 -13.75
CA GLN A 837 -12.65 -34.90 -13.59
C GLN A 837 -13.28 -34.11 -14.75
N ARG A 838 -12.47 -33.37 -15.50
CA ARG A 838 -12.92 -32.61 -16.69
C ARG A 838 -12.74 -33.42 -18.00
N ARG A 839 -12.08 -34.56 -17.97
CA ARG A 839 -11.89 -35.39 -19.14
C ARG A 839 -13.21 -35.93 -19.66
N THR A 840 -13.43 -35.86 -20.96
CA THR A 840 -14.60 -36.35 -21.67
C THR A 840 -14.18 -37.35 -22.77
N ALA A 841 -15.14 -38.04 -23.39
CA ALA A 841 -14.87 -38.92 -24.54
C ALA A 841 -14.26 -38.15 -25.75
N ALA A 842 -14.47 -36.83 -25.83
CA ALA A 842 -13.91 -35.99 -26.89
C ALA A 842 -12.49 -35.48 -26.57
N THR A 843 -12.03 -35.65 -25.33
CA THR A 843 -10.68 -35.20 -24.91
C THR A 843 -9.63 -36.09 -25.58
N PRO A 844 -8.64 -35.52 -26.29
CA PRO A 844 -7.58 -36.32 -26.90
C PRO A 844 -6.88 -37.22 -25.88
N VAL A 845 -6.61 -38.46 -26.25
CA VAL A 845 -6.04 -39.47 -25.34
C VAL A 845 -4.63 -39.14 -24.87
N TRP A 846 -3.90 -38.31 -25.65
CA TRP A 846 -2.55 -37.88 -25.36
C TRP A 846 -2.49 -36.65 -24.43
N LEU A 847 -3.61 -35.94 -24.25
CA LEU A 847 -3.65 -34.76 -23.39
C LEU A 847 -3.49 -35.18 -21.92
N GLN A 848 -2.52 -34.59 -21.26
CA GLN A 848 -2.12 -34.97 -19.90
C GLN A 848 -3.11 -34.47 -18.84
N SER A 849 -3.07 -35.04 -17.64
CA SER A 849 -3.96 -34.68 -16.52
C SER A 849 -3.70 -33.27 -16.00
N ASP A 850 -2.43 -32.90 -15.88
CA ASP A 850 -1.98 -31.55 -15.47
C ASP A 850 -2.32 -30.49 -16.52
N GLU A 851 -2.21 -30.79 -17.84
CA GLU A 851 -2.63 -29.87 -18.91
C GLU A 851 -4.14 -29.55 -18.85
N LEU A 852 -4.95 -30.55 -18.53
CA LEU A 852 -6.41 -30.37 -18.30
C LEU A 852 -6.65 -29.50 -17.05
N ALA A 853 -5.87 -29.68 -15.99
CA ALA A 853 -5.97 -28.89 -14.78
C ALA A 853 -5.53 -27.43 -15.02
N VAL A 854 -4.47 -27.21 -15.81
CA VAL A 854 -4.03 -25.86 -16.23
C VAL A 854 -5.13 -25.16 -17.03
N THR A 855 -5.83 -25.89 -17.89
CA THR A 855 -6.97 -25.35 -18.64
C THR A 855 -8.12 -24.95 -17.69
N ALA A 856 -8.45 -25.82 -16.72
CA ALA A 856 -9.45 -25.53 -15.70
C ALA A 856 -9.05 -24.31 -14.84
N LEU A 857 -7.76 -24.17 -14.51
CA LEU A 857 -7.24 -23.04 -13.76
C LEU A 857 -7.40 -21.72 -14.54
N LYS A 858 -7.08 -21.70 -15.84
CA LYS A 858 -7.27 -20.52 -16.70
C LYS A 858 -8.73 -20.06 -16.74
N GLU A 859 -9.66 -21.00 -16.88
CA GLU A 859 -11.09 -20.71 -16.85
C GLU A 859 -11.55 -20.19 -15.49
N PHE A 860 -11.03 -20.77 -14.41
CA PHE A 860 -11.32 -20.32 -13.04
C PHE A 860 -10.80 -18.90 -12.80
N MET A 861 -9.54 -18.60 -13.17
CA MET A 861 -8.96 -17.27 -13.00
C MET A 861 -9.69 -16.20 -13.82
N THR A 862 -10.23 -16.57 -15.00
CA THR A 862 -11.11 -15.68 -15.77
C THR A 862 -12.39 -15.33 -15.00
N ARG A 863 -13.01 -16.31 -14.32
CA ARG A 863 -14.18 -16.05 -13.45
C ARG A 863 -13.84 -15.21 -12.21
N VAL A 864 -12.63 -15.35 -11.68
CA VAL A 864 -12.11 -14.51 -10.58
C VAL A 864 -11.93 -13.05 -11.03
N GLY A 865 -11.78 -12.79 -12.33
CA GLY A 865 -11.55 -11.48 -12.91
C GLY A 865 -10.06 -11.17 -13.19
N VAL A 866 -9.20 -12.18 -13.11
CA VAL A 866 -7.76 -12.01 -13.35
C VAL A 866 -7.47 -11.93 -14.85
N PRO A 867 -6.68 -10.96 -15.32
CA PRO A 867 -6.33 -10.80 -16.71
C PRO A 867 -5.65 -12.05 -17.31
N ALA A 868 -5.98 -12.34 -18.57
CA ALA A 868 -5.36 -13.47 -19.28
C ALA A 868 -3.83 -13.30 -19.31
N GLY A 869 -3.12 -14.39 -19.00
CA GLY A 869 -1.65 -14.39 -18.96
C GLY A 869 -1.01 -13.84 -17.70
N ALA A 870 -1.76 -13.36 -16.70
CA ALA A 870 -1.22 -13.01 -15.40
C ALA A 870 -0.80 -14.25 -14.59
N VAL A 871 -1.43 -15.40 -14.84
CA VAL A 871 -1.13 -16.71 -14.22
C VAL A 871 -0.72 -17.70 -15.31
N LEU A 872 0.50 -18.20 -15.24
CA LEU A 872 1.09 -19.16 -16.16
C LEU A 872 1.64 -20.32 -15.34
N PHE A 873 0.92 -21.44 -15.29
CA PHE A 873 1.28 -22.62 -14.52
C PHE A 873 1.45 -23.82 -15.42
N ASP A 874 2.43 -24.67 -15.08
CA ASP A 874 2.65 -25.98 -15.67
C ASP A 874 2.16 -27.11 -14.73
N GLU A 875 2.10 -26.86 -13.41
CA GLU A 875 1.70 -27.83 -12.40
C GLU A 875 1.12 -27.14 -11.15
N GLY A 876 0.65 -27.93 -10.17
CA GLY A 876 -0.12 -27.40 -9.04
C GLY A 876 0.68 -26.98 -7.81
N SER A 877 1.86 -27.55 -7.59
CA SER A 877 2.60 -27.44 -6.33
C SER A 877 3.47 -26.20 -6.23
N GLY A 878 3.97 -25.70 -7.36
CA GLY A 878 4.91 -24.61 -7.46
C GLY A 878 6.38 -25.02 -7.38
N LEU A 879 6.68 -26.29 -7.59
CA LEU A 879 8.05 -26.78 -7.75
C LEU A 879 8.60 -26.41 -9.14
N SER A 880 7.74 -26.32 -10.15
CA SER A 880 8.09 -25.86 -11.48
C SER A 880 8.61 -24.42 -11.49
N ARG A 881 9.76 -24.21 -12.14
CA ARG A 881 10.33 -22.85 -12.33
C ARG A 881 9.56 -22.05 -13.39
N ASN A 882 8.69 -22.69 -14.16
CA ASN A 882 7.83 -22.05 -15.16
C ASN A 882 6.53 -21.52 -14.57
N ASN A 883 6.16 -21.91 -13.37
CA ASN A 883 5.02 -21.30 -12.68
C ASN A 883 5.29 -19.83 -12.42
N LEU A 884 4.49 -18.96 -13.04
CA LEU A 884 4.58 -17.51 -12.89
C LEU A 884 3.21 -16.94 -12.54
N THR A 885 3.19 -16.00 -11.61
CA THR A 885 2.00 -15.20 -11.27
C THR A 885 2.38 -13.80 -10.84
N THR A 886 1.38 -12.95 -10.59
CA THR A 886 1.55 -11.58 -10.11
C THR A 886 1.02 -11.42 -8.69
N ALA A 887 1.50 -10.44 -7.95
CA ALA A 887 0.95 -10.13 -6.63
C ALA A 887 -0.51 -9.69 -6.73
N GLU A 888 -0.86 -8.96 -7.79
CA GLU A 888 -2.23 -8.57 -8.10
C GLU A 888 -3.14 -9.78 -8.28
N ALA A 889 -2.79 -10.72 -9.18
CA ALA A 889 -3.59 -11.93 -9.41
C ALA A 889 -3.77 -12.77 -8.13
N THR A 890 -2.74 -12.82 -7.28
CA THR A 890 -2.80 -13.55 -6.01
C THR A 890 -3.75 -12.87 -5.01
N THR A 891 -3.71 -11.54 -4.89
CA THR A 891 -4.64 -10.81 -4.01
C THR A 891 -6.07 -10.79 -4.54
N ASP A 892 -6.28 -10.82 -5.86
CA ASP A 892 -7.61 -10.99 -6.47
C ASP A 892 -8.20 -12.37 -6.13
N LEU A 893 -7.38 -13.43 -6.24
CA LEU A 893 -7.76 -14.78 -5.82
C LEU A 893 -8.14 -14.83 -4.34
N LEU A 894 -7.32 -14.24 -3.46
CA LEU A 894 -7.58 -14.19 -2.03
C LEU A 894 -8.86 -13.41 -1.72
N ALA A 895 -9.09 -12.27 -2.37
CA ALA A 895 -10.30 -11.48 -2.20
C ALA A 895 -11.57 -12.21 -2.70
N TYR A 896 -11.45 -12.99 -3.78
CA TYR A 896 -12.51 -13.86 -4.26
C TYR A 896 -12.82 -14.98 -3.25
N MET A 897 -11.78 -15.67 -2.76
CA MET A 897 -11.94 -16.78 -1.80
C MET A 897 -12.47 -16.30 -0.44
N ALA A 898 -12.17 -15.08 -0.01
CA ALA A 898 -12.73 -14.51 1.23
C ALA A 898 -14.27 -14.39 1.21
N LYS A 899 -14.87 -14.35 0.02
CA LYS A 899 -16.35 -14.27 -0.20
C LYS A 899 -16.94 -15.57 -0.76
N HIS A 900 -16.11 -16.58 -0.97
CA HIS A 900 -16.53 -17.85 -1.59
C HIS A 900 -17.34 -18.71 -0.60
N ARG A 901 -18.19 -19.60 -1.11
CA ARG A 901 -18.95 -20.58 -0.29
C ARG A 901 -18.05 -21.45 0.61
N GLU A 902 -16.82 -21.71 0.17
CA GLU A 902 -15.81 -22.50 0.90
C GLU A 902 -14.78 -21.60 1.63
N ALA A 903 -15.10 -20.32 1.88
CA ALA A 903 -14.19 -19.37 2.52
C ALA A 903 -13.61 -19.88 3.84
N ALA A 904 -14.45 -20.46 4.70
CA ALA A 904 -14.03 -20.99 5.98
C ALA A 904 -13.03 -22.15 5.84
N ALA A 905 -13.26 -23.08 4.90
CA ALA A 905 -12.37 -24.21 4.64
C ALA A 905 -11.03 -23.73 4.06
N PHE A 906 -11.06 -22.79 3.11
CA PHE A 906 -9.85 -22.20 2.52
C PHE A 906 -9.03 -21.43 3.55
N TYR A 907 -9.67 -20.57 4.36
CA TYR A 907 -9.00 -19.83 5.41
C TYR A 907 -8.36 -20.75 6.46
N ALA A 908 -9.08 -21.76 6.93
CA ALA A 908 -8.59 -22.73 7.91
C ALA A 908 -7.46 -23.64 7.38
N SER A 909 -7.29 -23.72 6.06
CA SER A 909 -6.19 -24.48 5.45
C SER A 909 -4.84 -23.74 5.47
N LEU A 910 -4.84 -22.43 5.71
CA LEU A 910 -3.62 -21.63 5.67
C LEU A 910 -2.81 -21.75 6.97
N PRO A 911 -1.48 -21.88 6.89
CA PRO A 911 -0.60 -21.78 8.06
C PRO A 911 -0.82 -20.50 8.85
N THR A 912 -0.81 -20.62 10.18
CA THR A 912 -0.97 -19.51 11.12
C THR A 912 0.35 -19.15 11.77
N ALA A 913 0.72 -17.88 11.72
CA ALA A 913 1.96 -17.37 12.31
C ALA A 913 2.08 -17.70 13.80
N GLY A 914 3.22 -18.28 14.21
CA GLY A 914 3.50 -18.67 15.59
C GLY A 914 2.74 -19.90 16.10
N VAL A 915 1.80 -20.48 15.31
CA VAL A 915 0.87 -21.54 15.75
C VAL A 915 1.13 -22.88 15.07
N ASP A 916 1.02 -22.93 13.73
CA ASP A 916 1.05 -24.19 13.00
C ASP A 916 1.69 -24.09 11.60
N GLY A 917 1.75 -25.23 10.91
CA GLY A 917 2.25 -25.34 9.55
C GLY A 917 3.64 -24.77 9.35
N SER A 918 3.89 -24.26 8.16
CA SER A 918 5.18 -23.66 7.78
C SER A 918 5.46 -22.32 8.49
N LEU A 919 4.48 -21.73 9.17
CA LEU A 919 4.62 -20.50 9.95
C LEU A 919 4.77 -20.72 11.47
N LYS A 920 4.75 -21.96 11.96
CA LYS A 920 4.79 -22.29 13.39
C LYS A 920 5.92 -21.61 14.19
N LYS A 921 7.07 -21.36 13.57
CA LYS A 921 8.26 -20.78 14.21
C LYS A 921 8.57 -19.37 13.68
N ARG A 922 7.63 -18.76 12.96
CA ARG A 922 7.80 -17.45 12.31
C ARG A 922 6.91 -16.41 13.00
N MET A 923 7.37 -15.17 13.07
CA MET A 923 6.65 -14.00 13.61
C MET A 923 6.19 -14.18 15.08
N VAL A 924 6.79 -15.09 15.83
CA VAL A 924 6.50 -15.33 17.26
C VAL A 924 6.83 -14.09 18.09
N GLY A 925 5.97 -13.71 19.05
CA GLY A 925 6.13 -12.54 19.90
C GLY A 925 5.84 -11.19 19.19
N THR A 926 5.22 -11.21 18.01
CA THR A 926 4.85 -10.00 17.27
C THR A 926 3.34 -9.86 17.12
N ALA A 927 2.85 -8.72 16.62
CA ALA A 927 1.42 -8.51 16.31
C ALA A 927 0.88 -9.46 15.22
N ALA A 928 1.76 -10.10 14.47
CA ALA A 928 1.41 -11.07 13.44
C ALA A 928 1.13 -12.48 14.03
N GLU A 929 1.60 -12.79 15.25
CA GLU A 929 1.36 -14.08 15.90
C GLU A 929 -0.14 -14.33 16.09
N ASN A 930 -0.61 -15.52 15.71
CA ASN A 930 -2.03 -15.90 15.72
C ASN A 930 -2.97 -14.96 14.94
N ASN A 931 -2.43 -14.15 14.04
CA ASN A 931 -3.15 -13.15 13.26
C ASN A 931 -2.89 -13.29 11.74
N VAL A 932 -1.64 -13.55 11.34
CA VAL A 932 -1.31 -13.77 9.92
C VAL A 932 -1.62 -15.23 9.55
N HIS A 933 -2.52 -15.43 8.58
CA HIS A 933 -2.87 -16.71 7.98
C HIS A 933 -2.39 -16.70 6.53
N ALA A 934 -1.27 -17.34 6.25
CA ALA A 934 -0.63 -17.17 4.95
C ALA A 934 0.12 -18.41 4.47
N LYS A 935 0.12 -18.58 3.14
CA LYS A 935 0.92 -19.60 2.47
C LYS A 935 2.32 -19.09 2.21
N THR A 936 3.31 -19.91 2.53
CA THR A 936 4.72 -19.66 2.25
C THR A 936 5.12 -20.26 0.90
N GLY A 937 6.11 -19.67 0.23
CA GLY A 937 6.75 -20.25 -0.95
C GLY A 937 8.26 -20.07 -0.89
N THR A 938 9.01 -21.12 -1.22
CA THR A 938 10.46 -21.09 -1.27
C THR A 938 10.97 -21.98 -2.39
N LEU A 939 11.71 -21.38 -3.32
CA LEU A 939 12.59 -22.04 -4.27
C LEU A 939 13.94 -21.34 -4.23
N ARG A 940 14.94 -21.91 -4.88
CA ARG A 940 16.22 -21.22 -5.06
C ARG A 940 15.99 -19.89 -5.76
N TRP A 941 16.31 -18.78 -5.08
CA TRP A 941 16.15 -17.39 -5.53
C TRP A 941 14.70 -16.89 -5.67
N ALA A 942 13.71 -17.59 -5.12
CA ALA A 942 12.34 -17.12 -5.09
C ALA A 942 11.68 -17.41 -3.74
N ASN A 943 11.18 -16.36 -3.08
CA ASN A 943 10.46 -16.45 -1.81
C ASN A 943 9.12 -15.71 -1.93
N SER A 944 8.10 -16.23 -1.29
CA SER A 944 6.78 -15.63 -1.27
C SER A 944 6.04 -15.86 0.04
N LEU A 945 5.14 -14.93 0.36
CA LEU A 945 4.20 -15.03 1.49
C LEU A 945 2.92 -14.32 1.08
N SER A 946 1.79 -15.05 1.03
CA SER A 946 0.51 -14.46 0.63
C SER A 946 -0.64 -15.04 1.44
N GLY A 947 -1.58 -14.19 1.84
CA GLY A 947 -2.70 -14.59 2.69
C GLY A 947 -3.46 -13.41 3.27
N TYR A 948 -3.88 -13.57 4.52
CA TYR A 948 -4.75 -12.64 5.24
C TYR A 948 -4.12 -12.17 6.54
N VAL A 949 -4.43 -10.95 6.92
CA VAL A 949 -4.07 -10.37 8.22
C VAL A 949 -5.12 -9.35 8.65
N THR A 950 -5.37 -9.25 9.95
CA THR A 950 -6.17 -8.15 10.50
C THR A 950 -5.21 -7.13 11.10
N THR A 951 -5.34 -5.86 10.71
CA THR A 951 -4.52 -4.79 11.26
C THR A 951 -4.89 -4.52 12.71
N ALA A 952 -4.01 -3.86 13.46
CA ALA A 952 -4.33 -3.43 14.82
C ALA A 952 -5.52 -2.46 14.88
N GLY A 953 -5.79 -1.73 13.78
CA GLY A 953 -7.00 -0.92 13.59
C GLY A 953 -8.27 -1.71 13.28
N GLY A 954 -8.19 -3.04 13.14
CA GLY A 954 -9.32 -3.94 12.87
C GLY A 954 -9.67 -4.14 11.40
N GLU A 955 -8.94 -3.52 10.46
CA GLU A 955 -9.15 -3.70 9.02
C GLU A 955 -8.62 -5.05 8.55
N LYS A 956 -9.42 -5.78 7.77
CA LYS A 956 -9.03 -7.08 7.21
C LYS A 956 -8.35 -6.88 5.86
N LEU A 957 -7.16 -7.43 5.72
CA LEU A 957 -6.34 -7.30 4.51
C LEU A 957 -6.09 -8.65 3.84
N ALA A 958 -6.06 -8.64 2.51
CA ALA A 958 -5.40 -9.65 1.69
C ALA A 958 -4.06 -9.08 1.20
N PHE A 959 -3.00 -9.88 1.25
CA PHE A 959 -1.69 -9.46 0.81
C PHE A 959 -0.96 -10.54 0.01
N SER A 960 -0.05 -10.10 -0.87
CA SER A 960 0.88 -10.96 -1.58
C SER A 960 2.24 -10.29 -1.66
N PHE A 961 3.26 -10.96 -1.13
CA PHE A 961 4.66 -10.55 -1.16
C PHE A 961 5.47 -11.59 -1.91
N MET A 962 6.13 -11.18 -2.99
CA MET A 962 7.04 -12.03 -3.76
C MET A 962 8.39 -11.34 -3.90
N LEU A 963 9.45 -12.01 -3.47
CA LEU A 963 10.84 -11.55 -3.53
C LEU A 963 11.68 -12.55 -4.29
N ASN A 964 12.07 -12.19 -5.51
CA ASN A 964 12.89 -13.03 -6.35
C ASN A 964 14.30 -12.43 -6.53
N ARG A 965 15.28 -13.29 -6.79
CA ARG A 965 16.70 -12.94 -7.04
C ARG A 965 17.37 -12.20 -5.87
N HIS A 966 16.85 -12.34 -4.65
CA HIS A 966 17.47 -11.74 -3.48
C HIS A 966 18.51 -12.68 -2.86
N VAL A 967 19.65 -12.11 -2.49
CA VAL A 967 20.69 -12.75 -1.69
C VAL A 967 20.72 -12.04 -0.35
N ALA A 968 20.15 -12.65 0.67
CA ALA A 968 20.17 -12.08 2.00
C ALA A 968 21.61 -12.00 2.56
N PRO A 969 21.91 -11.00 3.40
CA PRO A 969 23.15 -10.96 4.18
C PRO A 969 23.36 -12.27 5.00
N ALA A 970 24.62 -12.61 5.28
CA ALA A 970 24.97 -13.90 5.91
C ALA A 970 24.34 -14.12 7.30
N ASP A 971 24.00 -13.05 8.00
CA ASP A 971 23.37 -13.04 9.33
C ASP A 971 21.83 -13.06 9.29
N ARG A 972 21.23 -13.08 8.09
CA ARG A 972 19.78 -12.94 7.91
C ARG A 972 19.23 -13.94 6.90
N LYS A 973 18.08 -14.51 7.18
CA LYS A 973 17.37 -15.39 6.24
C LYS A 973 16.48 -14.54 5.31
N THR A 974 16.44 -14.87 4.03
CA THR A 974 15.59 -14.18 3.04
C THR A 974 14.11 -14.14 3.43
N ILE A 975 13.60 -15.19 4.07
CA ILE A 975 12.21 -15.24 4.55
C ILE A 975 11.87 -14.19 5.62
N ALA A 976 12.87 -13.70 6.36
CA ALA A 976 12.67 -12.67 7.38
C ALA A 976 12.23 -11.33 6.77
N GLU A 977 12.58 -11.07 5.50
CA GLU A 977 12.16 -9.86 4.79
C GLU A 977 10.65 -9.84 4.56
N LEU A 978 10.06 -10.99 4.25
CA LEU A 978 8.61 -11.13 4.07
C LEU A 978 7.87 -11.10 5.42
N ASP A 979 8.49 -11.66 6.47
CA ASP A 979 7.95 -11.61 7.83
C ASP A 979 7.82 -10.17 8.34
N GLU A 980 8.83 -9.33 8.11
CA GLU A 980 8.78 -7.92 8.49
C GLU A 980 7.63 -7.17 7.83
N LEU A 981 7.41 -7.38 6.53
CA LEU A 981 6.27 -6.78 5.83
C LEU A 981 4.93 -7.24 6.46
N ALA A 982 4.79 -8.53 6.76
CA ALA A 982 3.57 -9.06 7.38
C ALA A 982 3.36 -8.51 8.81
N VAL A 983 4.43 -8.35 9.58
CA VAL A 983 4.39 -7.71 10.90
C VAL A 983 4.02 -6.23 10.79
N MET A 984 4.51 -5.50 9.80
CA MET A 984 4.10 -4.11 9.53
C MET A 984 2.60 -4.01 9.26
N LEU A 985 2.03 -4.92 8.46
CA LEU A 985 0.58 -4.96 8.23
C LEU A 985 -0.19 -5.18 9.53
N ALA A 986 0.24 -6.14 10.35
CA ALA A 986 -0.41 -6.48 11.61
C ALA A 986 -0.36 -5.34 12.64
N HIS A 987 0.74 -4.58 12.67
CA HIS A 987 0.90 -3.42 13.55
C HIS A 987 0.14 -2.18 13.08
N TYR A 988 -0.23 -2.11 11.80
CA TYR A 988 -0.85 -0.92 11.23
C TYR A 988 -2.14 -0.53 11.95
N GLY A 989 -2.27 0.77 12.30
CA GLY A 989 -3.44 1.28 13.01
C GLY A 989 -3.46 0.94 14.51
N GLN A 990 -2.33 0.59 15.15
CA GLN A 990 -2.25 0.56 16.63
C GLN A 990 -2.57 1.94 17.20
N PRO A 991 -3.41 2.02 18.26
CA PRO A 991 -3.82 3.28 18.86
C PRO A 991 -2.68 4.06 19.54
#